data_258b53bc3403f075f41e82f9fab7d7bf
#
_entry.id   258b53bc3403f075f41e82f9fab7d7bf
#
_cell.length_a   1.000
_cell.length_b   1.000
_cell.length_c   1.000
_cell.angle_alpha   90.00
_cell.angle_beta   90.00
_cell.angle_gamma   90.00
#
_symmetry.space_group_name_H-M   'P 1'
#
loop_
_entity.id
_entity.type
_entity.pdbx_description
1 polymer ?
#
loop_
_entity_poly.entity_id
_entity_poly.type
_entity_poly.pdbx_seq_one_letter_code
_entity_poly.pdbx_strand_id
1 'polypeptide(L)'
;MPVLDDADKQLLDVVERAYRRSEPDHKTFRDKADEFYRLYRGFSDWRQEQTPYRDQDDAVSEAQEEWGAELFIPFCFSTVETIIPRMVSNGPRMIVVPRDEQALGNVRNMKLVIDAQQKQINYDLILQSIGKDGLIYGLGVGKTRWKFEQRIQVKAQAAPGLPNIFQESVPTTVTAFDDAVAERVDPYDFMWDPLSDAVENAEYVIHRMWLGPAAVKRLVDQGIYRSQENDPSCPWTLEDLLAGRARTQRSNVWDQRLSAEGYNTESTRQDALHEAWEFHDGQRVITVLDASYPVQAGPNPSGLATIPFQIYRPTIVGGRFVGISEIEPIRHLQYEINTLRSQRRDAATLALMRTFAYNETAVDPQDLVFGPNMGIPVSGDPRDFLFPIPVPELPNSSYREEQAIIDDIQRTSGISDPVQGVDTGASETATGVQLVQAAAGLRIQNKARLLETQIIVTQGYEFVALNQRRILTSRSYSVPTKPDPNQQYIPAWEIVHIGPAELMGRMAVEVEGGSTAPENVPQNRQDAMQFFQLSQDPRLDGEKLLVRGLTLMGVDQPEGYVKALNPQVPATQVEGFLNAVGIAPHRFAQWLDEQQATSAPPAPLSSGGPPPVNGNGPPAEQPPPPAPQGVPM
;
A
#
# COMPACT_ATOMS: atom_id res chain seq x y z
N MET A 1 -8.15 -38.65 19.36
CA MET A 1 -8.39 -38.35 17.96
C MET A 1 -9.76 -38.88 17.62
N PRO A 2 -10.59 -38.09 16.91
CA PRO A 2 -11.91 -38.58 16.50
C PRO A 2 -11.77 -39.78 15.55
N VAL A 3 -12.75 -40.66 15.57
CA VAL A 3 -12.82 -41.76 14.59
C VAL A 3 -13.30 -41.16 13.29
N LEU A 4 -12.37 -40.77 12.43
CA LEU A 4 -12.65 -40.18 11.12
C LEU A 4 -13.17 -41.23 10.15
N ASP A 5 -14.16 -40.87 9.34
CA ASP A 5 -14.60 -41.68 8.19
C ASP A 5 -13.48 -41.71 7.11
N ASP A 6 -13.55 -42.71 6.22
CA ASP A 6 -12.50 -42.85 5.19
C ASP A 6 -12.46 -41.67 4.21
N ALA A 7 -13.61 -41.01 3.96
CA ALA A 7 -13.67 -39.79 3.19
C ALA A 7 -12.97 -38.62 3.90
N ASP A 8 -13.20 -38.43 5.19
CA ASP A 8 -12.57 -37.38 5.98
C ASP A 8 -11.06 -37.61 6.13
N LYS A 9 -10.62 -38.88 6.25
CA LYS A 9 -9.19 -39.24 6.21
C LYS A 9 -8.52 -38.86 4.89
N GLN A 10 -9.20 -39.11 3.76
CA GLN A 10 -8.69 -38.72 2.45
C GLN A 10 -8.55 -37.20 2.30
N LEU A 11 -9.52 -36.42 2.79
CA LEU A 11 -9.46 -34.96 2.79
C LEU A 11 -8.28 -34.44 3.62
N LEU A 12 -8.14 -35.00 4.82
CA LEU A 12 -7.02 -34.65 5.72
C LEU A 12 -5.67 -34.98 5.08
N ASP A 13 -5.51 -36.17 4.49
CA ASP A 13 -4.27 -36.61 3.85
C ASP A 13 -3.89 -35.71 2.64
N VAL A 14 -4.86 -35.24 1.86
CA VAL A 14 -4.61 -34.28 0.76
C VAL A 14 -4.02 -32.99 1.31
N VAL A 15 -4.65 -32.39 2.32
CA VAL A 15 -4.21 -31.10 2.88
C VAL A 15 -2.87 -31.26 3.61
N GLU A 16 -2.67 -32.33 4.37
CA GLU A 16 -1.42 -32.58 5.09
C GLU A 16 -0.24 -32.81 4.15
N ARG A 17 -0.44 -33.55 3.06
CA ARG A 17 0.60 -33.72 2.02
C ARG A 17 0.95 -32.41 1.35
N ALA A 18 -0.04 -31.59 1.00
CA ALA A 18 0.18 -30.26 0.43
C ALA A 18 0.95 -29.36 1.41
N TYR A 19 0.56 -29.35 2.69
CA TYR A 19 1.23 -28.59 3.74
C TYR A 19 2.71 -28.98 3.89
N ARG A 20 2.98 -30.30 4.03
CA ARG A 20 4.35 -30.82 4.17
C ARG A 20 5.23 -30.51 2.95
N ARG A 21 4.64 -30.45 1.76
CA ARG A 21 5.35 -30.11 0.52
C ARG A 21 5.72 -28.62 0.48
N SER A 22 4.86 -27.74 0.97
CA SER A 22 5.06 -26.28 0.96
C SER A 22 5.90 -25.77 2.14
N GLU A 23 5.96 -26.49 3.25
CA GLU A 23 6.58 -26.02 4.51
C GLU A 23 8.07 -25.63 4.37
N PRO A 24 8.95 -26.38 3.65
CA PRO A 24 10.38 -26.03 3.56
C PRO A 24 10.61 -24.68 2.88
N ASP A 25 9.91 -24.42 1.77
CA ASP A 25 10.05 -23.17 1.01
C ASP A 25 9.45 -22.00 1.80
N HIS A 26 8.33 -22.26 2.44
CA HIS A 26 7.67 -21.27 3.29
C HIS A 26 8.50 -20.94 4.55
N LYS A 27 9.20 -21.92 5.14
CA LYS A 27 10.15 -21.66 6.23
C LYS A 27 11.29 -20.76 5.77
N THR A 28 11.90 -21.07 4.63
CA THR A 28 12.97 -20.26 4.04
C THR A 28 12.50 -18.82 3.76
N PHE A 29 11.26 -18.67 3.29
CA PHE A 29 10.64 -17.36 3.09
C PHE A 29 10.48 -16.62 4.42
N ARG A 30 9.95 -17.27 5.46
CA ARG A 30 9.73 -16.66 6.79
C ARG A 30 11.03 -16.17 7.40
N ASP A 31 12.09 -16.96 7.33
CA ASP A 31 13.40 -16.59 7.89
C ASP A 31 13.93 -15.29 7.24
N LYS A 32 13.79 -15.15 5.91
CA LYS A 32 14.13 -13.91 5.21
C LYS A 32 13.18 -12.76 5.54
N ALA A 33 11.89 -13.05 5.61
CA ALA A 33 10.87 -12.04 5.91
C ALA A 33 11.05 -11.45 7.32
N ASP A 34 11.49 -12.24 8.28
CA ASP A 34 11.82 -11.77 9.64
C ASP A 34 13.01 -10.81 9.62
N GLU A 35 14.08 -11.12 8.86
CA GLU A 35 15.21 -10.20 8.65
C GLU A 35 14.73 -8.86 8.05
N PHE A 36 13.93 -8.92 6.98
CA PHE A 36 13.42 -7.71 6.31
C PHE A 36 12.50 -6.89 7.22
N TYR A 37 11.67 -7.54 8.03
CA TYR A 37 10.83 -6.84 8.99
C TYR A 37 11.64 -6.11 10.06
N ARG A 38 12.69 -6.74 10.60
CA ARG A 38 13.61 -6.11 11.57
C ARG A 38 14.31 -4.90 10.96
N LEU A 39 14.83 -5.02 9.74
CA LEU A 39 15.44 -3.90 9.02
C LEU A 39 14.46 -2.76 8.72
N TYR A 40 13.21 -3.10 8.41
CA TYR A 40 12.17 -2.09 8.21
C TYR A 40 11.81 -1.38 9.51
N ARG A 41 11.66 -2.11 10.62
CA ARG A 41 11.25 -1.55 11.92
C ARG A 41 12.39 -0.91 12.70
N GLY A 42 13.64 -1.20 12.36
CA GLY A 42 14.80 -0.64 13.02
C GLY A 42 15.11 -1.26 14.38
N PHE A 43 14.88 -2.57 14.52
CA PHE A 43 15.25 -3.26 15.77
C PHE A 43 16.76 -3.43 15.91
N SER A 44 17.28 -3.23 17.12
CA SER A 44 18.71 -3.14 17.42
C SER A 44 19.48 -4.47 17.44
N ASP A 45 18.79 -5.60 17.37
CA ASP A 45 19.40 -6.95 17.46
C ASP A 45 20.30 -7.34 16.28
N TRP A 46 20.55 -6.42 15.34
CA TRP A 46 21.36 -6.68 14.15
C TRP A 46 22.82 -7.10 14.45
N ARG A 47 23.38 -6.71 15.59
CA ARG A 47 24.73 -7.13 15.99
C ARG A 47 24.82 -8.60 16.38
N GLN A 48 23.80 -9.16 17.00
CA GLN A 48 23.79 -10.57 17.42
C GLN A 48 23.81 -11.52 16.23
N GLU A 49 23.23 -11.12 15.09
CA GLU A 49 23.18 -11.95 13.88
C GLU A 49 24.47 -11.91 13.05
N GLN A 50 25.31 -10.88 13.19
CA GLN A 50 26.56 -10.76 12.41
C GLN A 50 27.77 -11.50 13.02
N THR A 51 27.67 -12.01 14.23
CA THR A 51 28.73 -12.81 14.86
C THR A 51 28.37 -14.30 14.91
N PRO A 52 28.59 -15.07 13.82
CA PRO A 52 28.26 -16.49 13.77
C PRO A 52 29.15 -17.36 14.67
N TYR A 53 30.14 -16.79 15.33
CA TYR A 53 31.04 -17.45 16.27
C TYR A 53 31.12 -16.66 17.57
N ARG A 54 30.12 -16.89 18.42
CA ARG A 54 30.20 -16.44 19.81
C ARG A 54 30.12 -17.66 20.69
N ASP A 55 31.26 -18.10 21.20
CA ASP A 55 31.31 -19.08 22.27
C ASP A 55 30.65 -18.46 23.51
N GLN A 56 29.58 -19.09 24.00
CA GLN A 56 28.76 -18.61 25.14
C GLN A 56 29.47 -18.63 26.50
N ASP A 57 30.76 -18.99 26.55
CA ASP A 57 31.45 -19.30 27.81
C ASP A 57 32.42 -18.22 28.33
N ASP A 58 32.56 -17.05 27.68
CA ASP A 58 33.49 -16.03 28.13
C ASP A 58 32.81 -14.89 28.89
N ALA A 59 33.04 -14.82 30.21
CA ALA A 59 32.62 -13.72 31.09
C ALA A 59 33.19 -12.32 30.69
N VAL A 60 34.18 -12.26 29.79
CA VAL A 60 34.72 -11.04 29.18
C VAL A 60 33.72 -10.47 28.15
N SER A 61 32.77 -11.28 27.65
CA SER A 61 31.79 -10.86 26.67
C SER A 61 30.67 -10.00 27.27
N GLU A 62 30.27 -10.23 28.53
CA GLU A 62 29.18 -9.46 29.17
C GLU A 62 29.58 -7.97 29.38
N ALA A 63 30.81 -7.70 29.79
CA ALA A 63 31.30 -6.33 29.96
C ALA A 63 31.49 -5.59 28.64
N GLN A 64 31.74 -6.28 27.54
CA GLN A 64 31.80 -5.70 26.19
C GLN A 64 30.41 -5.49 25.57
N GLU A 65 29.40 -6.25 25.99
CA GLU A 65 28.00 -6.08 25.54
C GLU A 65 27.38 -4.78 26.04
N GLU A 66 27.67 -4.36 27.26
CA GLU A 66 27.14 -3.11 27.82
C GLU A 66 27.77 -1.84 27.21
N TRP A 67 28.94 -1.96 26.54
CA TRP A 67 29.74 -0.79 26.17
C TRP A 67 29.60 -0.31 24.72
N GLY A 68 29.10 -1.08 23.81
CA GLY A 68 29.01 -0.72 22.38
C GLY A 68 27.78 0.13 22.05
N ALA A 69 27.95 1.17 21.23
CA ALA A 69 26.81 1.92 20.72
C ALA A 69 26.06 1.12 19.65
N GLU A 70 24.75 1.02 19.81
CA GLU A 70 23.85 0.43 18.80
C GLU A 70 23.04 1.56 18.14
N LEU A 71 23.49 1.99 16.97
CA LEU A 71 22.80 3.00 16.17
C LEU A 71 22.15 2.36 14.98
N PHE A 72 20.89 2.65 14.79
CA PHE A 72 20.13 2.25 13.61
C PHE A 72 19.70 3.47 12.80
N ILE A 73 20.01 3.48 11.51
CA ILE A 73 19.60 4.53 10.57
C ILE A 73 18.56 3.93 9.63
N PRO A 74 17.28 4.37 9.65
CA PRO A 74 16.16 3.65 9.02
C PRO A 74 16.05 3.90 7.51
N PHE A 75 17.06 3.58 6.70
CA PHE A 75 17.00 3.72 5.23
C PHE A 75 15.96 2.78 4.61
N CYS A 76 15.86 1.55 5.11
CA CYS A 76 14.83 0.61 4.64
C CYS A 76 13.42 1.14 4.87
N PHE A 77 13.15 1.74 6.04
CA PHE A 77 11.88 2.38 6.34
C PHE A 77 11.60 3.56 5.39
N SER A 78 12.56 4.47 5.28
CA SER A 78 12.43 5.64 4.41
C SER A 78 12.17 5.24 2.96
N THR A 79 12.83 4.20 2.46
CA THR A 79 12.64 3.67 1.10
C THR A 79 11.20 3.19 0.89
N VAL A 80 10.70 2.32 1.75
CA VAL A 80 9.34 1.76 1.63
C VAL A 80 8.28 2.84 1.77
N GLU A 81 8.39 3.72 2.80
CA GLU A 81 7.40 4.77 3.06
C GLU A 81 7.43 5.90 2.00
N THR A 82 8.49 6.03 1.21
CA THR A 82 8.52 6.95 0.07
C THR A 82 7.83 6.36 -1.16
N ILE A 83 7.90 5.05 -1.36
CA ILE A 83 7.31 4.38 -2.54
C ILE A 83 5.79 4.23 -2.40
N ILE A 84 5.30 3.78 -1.24
CA ILE A 84 3.88 3.44 -1.02
C ILE A 84 2.92 4.58 -1.38
N PRO A 85 3.06 5.81 -0.87
CA PRO A 85 2.13 6.89 -1.20
C PRO A 85 2.08 7.19 -2.70
N ARG A 86 3.22 7.02 -3.39
CA ARG A 86 3.31 7.28 -4.83
C ARG A 86 2.68 6.18 -5.69
N MET A 87 2.57 4.97 -5.15
CA MET A 87 1.90 3.85 -5.84
C MET A 87 0.38 3.93 -5.71
N VAL A 88 -0.14 4.47 -4.61
CA VAL A 88 -1.58 4.39 -4.26
C VAL A 88 -2.20 5.80 -4.10
N SER A 89 -1.49 6.87 -4.50
CA SER A 89 -1.88 8.27 -4.22
C SER A 89 -3.28 8.66 -4.71
N ASN A 90 -3.74 8.12 -5.83
CA ASN A 90 -4.99 8.53 -6.46
C ASN A 90 -6.12 7.51 -6.34
N GLY A 91 -5.96 6.47 -5.52
CA GLY A 91 -6.93 5.39 -5.39
C GLY A 91 -7.25 4.76 -6.77
N PRO A 92 -6.59 3.67 -7.16
CA PRO A 92 -6.77 3.10 -8.48
C PRO A 92 -8.23 2.69 -8.68
N ARG A 93 -8.85 3.23 -9.74
CA ARG A 93 -10.27 3.00 -10.04
C ARG A 93 -10.42 1.87 -11.03
N MET A 94 -11.26 0.89 -10.68
CA MET A 94 -11.65 -0.18 -11.60
C MET A 94 -12.64 0.35 -12.62
N ILE A 95 -12.41 0.04 -13.90
CA ILE A 95 -13.36 0.26 -14.98
C ILE A 95 -13.88 -1.10 -15.43
N VAL A 96 -15.18 -1.23 -15.52
CA VAL A 96 -15.81 -2.41 -16.08
C VAL A 96 -16.12 -2.14 -17.55
N VAL A 97 -15.69 -3.05 -18.45
CA VAL A 97 -15.85 -2.93 -19.90
C VAL A 97 -16.72 -4.08 -20.41
N PRO A 98 -17.75 -3.83 -21.24
CA PRO A 98 -18.59 -4.88 -21.77
C PRO A 98 -17.84 -5.71 -22.82
N ARG A 99 -18.06 -7.03 -22.82
CA ARG A 99 -17.53 -7.94 -23.84
C ARG A 99 -18.62 -8.61 -24.68
N ASP A 100 -19.91 -8.38 -24.36
CA ASP A 100 -21.05 -8.83 -25.13
C ASP A 100 -22.17 -7.77 -25.09
N GLU A 101 -23.17 -7.95 -25.94
CA GLU A 101 -24.33 -7.04 -26.04
C GLU A 101 -25.17 -7.01 -24.76
N GLN A 102 -25.24 -8.12 -24.03
CA GLN A 102 -25.98 -8.22 -22.77
C GLN A 102 -25.29 -7.36 -21.67
N ALA A 103 -23.95 -7.33 -21.65
CA ALA A 103 -23.21 -6.52 -20.71
C ALA A 103 -23.30 -5.02 -20.99
N LEU A 104 -23.55 -4.59 -22.24
CA LEU A 104 -23.50 -3.18 -22.64
C LEU A 104 -24.42 -2.29 -21.78
N GLY A 105 -25.63 -2.76 -21.45
CA GLY A 105 -26.57 -2.06 -20.58
C GLY A 105 -26.26 -2.19 -19.10
N ASN A 106 -25.53 -3.23 -18.70
CA ASN A 106 -25.35 -3.65 -17.31
C ASN A 106 -24.02 -3.19 -16.69
N VAL A 107 -23.06 -2.76 -17.52
CA VAL A 107 -21.71 -2.32 -17.06
C VAL A 107 -21.79 -1.20 -16.04
N ARG A 108 -22.66 -0.20 -16.27
CA ARG A 108 -22.83 0.92 -15.34
C ARG A 108 -23.32 0.44 -13.97
N ASN A 109 -24.25 -0.48 -13.95
CA ASN A 109 -24.82 -1.03 -12.72
C ASN A 109 -23.77 -1.87 -11.97
N MET A 110 -23.02 -2.72 -12.69
CA MET A 110 -21.93 -3.49 -12.09
C MET A 110 -20.86 -2.58 -11.49
N LYS A 111 -20.47 -1.51 -12.20
CA LYS A 111 -19.51 -0.54 -11.68
C LYS A 111 -20.02 0.13 -10.39
N LEU A 112 -21.28 0.55 -10.35
CA LEU A 112 -21.88 1.16 -9.16
C LEU A 112 -21.87 0.21 -7.96
N VAL A 113 -22.14 -1.07 -8.18
CA VAL A 113 -22.08 -2.09 -7.11
C VAL A 113 -20.66 -2.24 -6.60
N ILE A 114 -19.67 -2.38 -7.49
CA ILE A 114 -18.26 -2.53 -7.12
C ILE A 114 -17.75 -1.28 -6.38
N ASP A 115 -18.04 -0.08 -6.88
CA ASP A 115 -17.64 1.17 -6.24
C ASP A 115 -18.24 1.31 -4.82
N ALA A 116 -19.49 0.90 -4.61
CA ALA A 116 -20.12 0.87 -3.30
C ALA A 116 -19.44 -0.14 -2.36
N GLN A 117 -19.16 -1.35 -2.85
CA GLN A 117 -18.45 -2.39 -2.10
C GLN A 117 -17.05 -1.96 -1.71
N GLN A 118 -16.28 -1.37 -2.63
CA GLN A 118 -14.93 -0.87 -2.38
C GLN A 118 -14.91 0.24 -1.30
N LYS A 119 -15.85 1.18 -1.35
CA LYS A 119 -16.00 2.21 -0.33
C LYS A 119 -16.31 1.63 1.04
N GLN A 120 -17.17 0.62 1.10
CA GLN A 120 -17.58 -0.01 2.35
C GLN A 120 -16.42 -0.72 3.07
N ILE A 121 -15.49 -1.31 2.33
CA ILE A 121 -14.32 -2.03 2.89
C ILE A 121 -13.07 -1.16 3.03
N ASN A 122 -13.11 0.13 2.65
CA ASN A 122 -11.92 0.99 2.57
C ASN A 122 -10.81 0.36 1.71
N TYR A 123 -11.16 0.01 0.47
CA TYR A 123 -10.32 -0.76 -0.44
C TYR A 123 -8.91 -0.19 -0.62
N ASP A 124 -8.75 1.14 -0.61
CA ASP A 124 -7.46 1.82 -0.74
C ASP A 124 -6.49 1.45 0.39
N LEU A 125 -6.98 1.31 1.64
CA LEU A 125 -6.16 0.88 2.77
C LEU A 125 -5.72 -0.59 2.64
N ILE A 126 -6.59 -1.43 2.07
CA ILE A 126 -6.26 -2.84 1.80
C ILE A 126 -5.17 -2.92 0.74
N LEU A 127 -5.30 -2.18 -0.36
CA LEU A 127 -4.29 -2.11 -1.43
C LEU A 127 -2.96 -1.58 -0.91
N GLN A 128 -2.99 -0.51 -0.10
CA GLN A 128 -1.80 0.04 0.53
C GLN A 128 -1.10 -1.01 1.40
N SER A 129 -1.87 -1.78 2.16
CA SER A 129 -1.33 -2.84 3.03
C SER A 129 -0.71 -3.98 2.21
N ILE A 130 -1.38 -4.44 1.14
CA ILE A 130 -0.87 -5.48 0.22
C ILE A 130 0.39 -4.98 -0.50
N GLY A 131 0.37 -3.74 -0.99
CA GLY A 131 1.53 -3.11 -1.63
C GLY A 131 2.72 -3.01 -0.70
N LYS A 132 2.49 -2.63 0.57
CA LYS A 132 3.50 -2.54 1.61
C LYS A 132 4.14 -3.89 1.92
N ASP A 133 3.33 -4.94 2.07
CA ASP A 133 3.84 -6.30 2.24
C ASP A 133 4.72 -6.74 1.07
N GLY A 134 4.30 -6.46 -0.17
CA GLY A 134 5.09 -6.75 -1.36
C GLY A 134 6.45 -6.03 -1.33
N LEU A 135 6.49 -4.76 -0.95
CA LEU A 135 7.74 -4.00 -0.87
C LEU A 135 8.67 -4.50 0.25
N ILE A 136 8.13 -4.90 1.40
CA ILE A 136 8.91 -5.38 2.54
C ILE A 136 9.36 -6.83 2.33
N TYR A 137 8.45 -7.72 1.95
CA TYR A 137 8.71 -9.17 1.92
C TYR A 137 8.96 -9.73 0.51
N GLY A 138 8.73 -8.94 -0.55
CA GLY A 138 8.73 -9.41 -1.94
C GLY A 138 7.44 -10.13 -2.33
N LEU A 139 6.46 -10.22 -1.42
CA LEU A 139 5.19 -10.91 -1.60
C LEU A 139 4.09 -10.17 -0.86
N GLY A 140 3.10 -9.64 -1.58
CA GLY A 140 1.85 -9.12 -1.02
C GLY A 140 0.70 -10.02 -1.45
N VAL A 141 -0.19 -10.37 -0.54
CA VAL A 141 -1.27 -11.33 -0.82
C VAL A 141 -2.62 -10.69 -0.54
N GLY A 142 -3.50 -10.72 -1.53
CA GLY A 142 -4.91 -10.38 -1.45
C GLY A 142 -5.78 -11.63 -1.56
N LYS A 143 -6.94 -11.61 -0.94
CA LYS A 143 -7.98 -12.64 -1.06
C LYS A 143 -9.31 -11.98 -1.34
N THR A 144 -10.04 -12.50 -2.31
CA THR A 144 -11.39 -12.03 -2.62
C THR A 144 -12.40 -13.10 -2.24
N ARG A 145 -13.41 -12.74 -1.45
CA ARG A 145 -14.46 -13.68 -1.02
C ARG A 145 -15.79 -12.97 -0.82
N TRP A 146 -16.86 -13.75 -0.73
CA TRP A 146 -18.15 -13.25 -0.27
C TRP A 146 -18.20 -13.28 1.25
N LYS A 147 -18.55 -12.15 1.88
CA LYS A 147 -18.72 -12.06 3.33
C LYS A 147 -20.20 -11.90 3.66
N PHE A 148 -20.71 -12.80 4.48
CA PHE A 148 -22.06 -12.73 5.04
C PHE A 148 -21.98 -12.64 6.56
N GLU A 149 -22.52 -11.58 7.14
CA GLU A 149 -22.50 -11.36 8.58
C GLU A 149 -23.87 -10.90 9.05
N GLN A 150 -24.40 -11.61 10.03
CA GLN A 150 -25.64 -11.24 10.71
C GLN A 150 -25.34 -10.75 12.13
N ARG A 151 -26.06 -9.72 12.55
CA ARG A 151 -25.96 -9.21 13.92
C ARG A 151 -27.35 -9.14 14.54
N ILE A 152 -27.42 -9.43 15.84
CA ILE A 152 -28.63 -9.21 16.63
C ILE A 152 -28.66 -7.73 16.98
N GLN A 153 -29.68 -7.03 16.50
CA GLN A 153 -29.93 -5.64 16.80
C GLN A 153 -31.22 -5.55 17.62
N VAL A 154 -31.18 -4.85 18.73
CA VAL A 154 -32.39 -4.57 19.52
C VAL A 154 -33.13 -3.43 18.85
N LYS A 155 -34.31 -3.69 18.29
CA LYS A 155 -35.19 -2.68 17.72
C LYS A 155 -36.31 -2.37 18.69
N ALA A 156 -36.57 -1.10 18.92
CA ALA A 156 -37.74 -0.65 19.64
C ALA A 156 -38.97 -0.84 18.73
N GLN A 157 -39.86 -1.71 19.11
CA GLN A 157 -41.11 -1.98 18.40
C GLN A 157 -42.30 -1.58 19.27
N ALA A 158 -43.35 -0.98 18.68
CA ALA A 158 -44.57 -0.66 19.41
C ALA A 158 -45.17 -1.93 20.01
N ALA A 159 -45.43 -1.94 21.32
CA ALA A 159 -46.01 -3.07 21.99
C ALA A 159 -47.43 -3.37 21.44
N PRO A 160 -47.72 -4.64 21.06
CA PRO A 160 -49.03 -4.95 20.48
C PRO A 160 -50.18 -4.60 21.43
N GLY A 161 -51.13 -3.78 20.99
CA GLY A 161 -52.32 -3.41 21.77
C GLY A 161 -52.13 -2.25 22.76
N LEU A 162 -50.99 -1.60 22.78
CA LEU A 162 -50.73 -0.42 23.62
C LEU A 162 -50.47 0.83 22.73
N PRO A 163 -50.70 2.05 23.25
CA PRO A 163 -50.38 3.27 22.51
C PRO A 163 -48.88 3.29 22.11
N ASN A 164 -48.55 3.92 21.00
CA ASN A 164 -47.17 4.01 20.42
C ASN A 164 -46.10 4.60 21.37
N ILE A 165 -46.49 5.01 22.56
CA ILE A 165 -45.60 5.51 23.61
C ILE A 165 -44.83 4.36 24.31
N PHE A 166 -45.41 3.15 24.29
CA PHE A 166 -44.82 1.96 24.89
C PHE A 166 -44.04 1.19 23.81
N GLN A 167 -42.73 1.23 23.90
CA GLN A 167 -41.81 0.51 22.99
C GLN A 167 -41.23 -0.70 23.72
N GLU A 168 -41.37 -1.85 23.12
CA GLU A 168 -40.72 -3.09 23.59
C GLU A 168 -39.42 -3.32 22.81
N SER A 169 -38.38 -3.66 23.51
CA SER A 169 -37.07 -3.97 22.90
C SER A 169 -37.04 -5.41 22.40
N VAL A 170 -37.22 -5.59 21.10
CA VAL A 170 -37.20 -6.93 20.48
C VAL A 170 -35.87 -7.17 19.81
N PRO A 171 -35.13 -8.25 20.17
CA PRO A 171 -33.94 -8.64 19.45
C PRO A 171 -34.32 -9.12 18.04
N THR A 172 -33.82 -8.43 17.03
CA THR A 172 -34.07 -8.76 15.62
C THR A 172 -32.74 -9.05 14.95
N THR A 173 -32.65 -10.18 14.25
CA THR A 173 -31.48 -10.50 13.43
C THR A 173 -31.50 -9.61 12.19
N VAL A 174 -30.47 -8.79 12.02
CA VAL A 174 -30.29 -7.92 10.87
C VAL A 174 -29.02 -8.34 10.12
N THR A 175 -29.10 -8.43 8.79
CA THR A 175 -27.93 -8.62 7.97
C THR A 175 -27.05 -7.37 8.06
N ALA A 176 -25.90 -7.51 8.68
CA ALA A 176 -24.96 -6.40 8.87
C ALA A 176 -24.05 -6.25 7.66
N PHE A 177 -23.71 -7.35 7.00
CA PHE A 177 -22.86 -7.38 5.81
C PHE A 177 -23.27 -8.55 4.91
N ASP A 178 -23.37 -8.32 3.62
CA ASP A 178 -23.70 -9.34 2.62
C ASP A 178 -23.18 -8.90 1.25
N ASP A 179 -21.85 -8.82 1.12
CA ASP A 179 -21.20 -8.29 -0.08
C ASP A 179 -19.86 -8.99 -0.37
N ALA A 180 -19.34 -8.80 -1.59
CA ALA A 180 -18.00 -9.18 -1.95
C ALA A 180 -16.97 -8.30 -1.22
N VAL A 181 -15.93 -8.92 -0.69
CA VAL A 181 -14.84 -8.23 0.02
C VAL A 181 -13.49 -8.67 -0.51
N ALA A 182 -12.57 -7.72 -0.55
CA ALA A 182 -11.15 -7.99 -0.66
C ALA A 182 -10.53 -7.88 0.73
N GLU A 183 -9.60 -8.77 1.05
CA GLU A 183 -8.90 -8.81 2.32
C GLU A 183 -7.40 -8.94 2.07
N ARG A 184 -6.58 -8.32 2.93
CA ARG A 184 -5.14 -8.59 3.00
C ARG A 184 -4.93 -9.92 3.72
N VAL A 185 -4.12 -10.78 3.15
CA VAL A 185 -3.62 -12.00 3.81
C VAL A 185 -2.18 -11.76 4.23
N ASP A 186 -1.85 -12.12 5.47
CA ASP A 186 -0.46 -12.01 5.94
C ASP A 186 0.41 -12.99 5.14
N PRO A 187 1.51 -12.55 4.49
CA PRO A 187 2.40 -13.44 3.75
C PRO A 187 2.96 -14.60 4.57
N TYR A 188 3.06 -14.44 5.87
CA TYR A 188 3.47 -15.50 6.80
C TYR A 188 2.44 -16.62 6.96
N ASP A 189 1.19 -16.35 6.65
CA ASP A 189 0.08 -17.30 6.75
C ASP A 189 -0.37 -17.81 5.37
N PHE A 190 0.38 -17.48 4.31
CA PHE A 190 0.10 -17.92 2.94
C PHE A 190 1.16 -18.89 2.45
N MET A 191 0.76 -20.10 2.10
CA MET A 191 1.64 -21.15 1.59
C MET A 191 1.21 -21.49 0.16
N TRP A 192 2.19 -21.74 -0.69
CA TRP A 192 1.98 -22.01 -2.13
C TRP A 192 2.61 -23.34 -2.54
N ASP A 193 2.23 -23.82 -3.72
CA ASP A 193 2.87 -24.96 -4.35
C ASP A 193 4.31 -24.62 -4.77
N PRO A 194 5.34 -25.32 -4.24
CA PRO A 194 6.76 -25.05 -4.56
C PRO A 194 7.12 -25.17 -6.04
N LEU A 195 6.34 -25.89 -6.83
CA LEU A 195 6.57 -26.07 -8.27
C LEU A 195 5.99 -24.97 -9.14
N SER A 196 5.23 -24.05 -8.55
CA SER A 196 4.59 -22.94 -9.26
C SER A 196 5.40 -21.64 -9.14
N ASP A 197 5.32 -20.83 -10.18
CA ASP A 197 5.85 -19.47 -10.22
C ASP A 197 4.77 -18.38 -10.11
N ALA A 198 3.49 -18.78 -10.19
CA ALA A 198 2.33 -17.90 -10.10
C ALA A 198 1.13 -18.67 -9.54
N VAL A 199 0.12 -17.95 -9.03
CA VAL A 199 -1.11 -18.57 -8.50
C VAL A 199 -1.90 -19.28 -9.60
N GLU A 200 -1.89 -18.71 -10.79
CA GLU A 200 -2.60 -19.25 -11.96
C GLU A 200 -2.07 -20.63 -12.37
N ASN A 201 -0.81 -20.92 -12.07
CA ASN A 201 -0.12 -22.17 -12.39
C ASN A 201 -0.05 -23.12 -11.19
N ALA A 202 -0.46 -22.68 -10.00
CA ALA A 202 -0.36 -23.46 -8.78
C ALA A 202 -1.42 -24.57 -8.75
N GLU A 203 -1.01 -25.79 -8.38
CA GLU A 203 -1.94 -26.89 -8.14
C GLU A 203 -2.81 -26.61 -6.92
N TYR A 204 -2.25 -25.91 -5.92
CA TYR A 204 -2.94 -25.54 -4.70
C TYR A 204 -2.29 -24.34 -4.01
N VAL A 205 -3.04 -23.72 -3.10
CA VAL A 205 -2.54 -22.80 -2.07
C VAL A 205 -3.18 -23.15 -0.74
N ILE A 206 -2.50 -22.81 0.36
CA ILE A 206 -3.01 -22.98 1.71
C ILE A 206 -2.94 -21.62 2.43
N HIS A 207 -4.09 -21.20 2.94
CA HIS A 207 -4.18 -20.04 3.83
C HIS A 207 -4.37 -20.51 5.27
N ARG A 208 -3.42 -20.20 6.13
CA ARG A 208 -3.53 -20.47 7.57
C ARG A 208 -4.30 -19.35 8.23
N MET A 209 -5.28 -19.71 9.01
CA MET A 209 -6.08 -18.77 9.79
C MET A 209 -6.00 -19.12 11.27
N TRP A 210 -5.99 -18.10 12.10
CA TRP A 210 -5.97 -18.24 13.55
C TRP A 210 -7.30 -17.78 14.11
N LEU A 211 -8.07 -18.72 14.63
CA LEU A 211 -9.45 -18.52 15.05
C LEU A 211 -9.57 -18.65 16.56
N GLY A 212 -10.17 -17.65 17.19
CA GLY A 212 -10.58 -17.81 18.60
C GLY A 212 -11.80 -18.73 18.73
N PRO A 213 -12.04 -19.32 19.92
CA PRO A 213 -13.17 -20.23 20.16
C PRO A 213 -14.53 -19.64 19.77
N ALA A 214 -14.73 -18.34 20.01
CA ALA A 214 -15.95 -17.65 19.62
C ALA A 214 -16.13 -17.54 18.09
N ALA A 215 -15.03 -17.48 17.33
CA ALA A 215 -15.08 -17.49 15.87
C ALA A 215 -15.41 -18.89 15.34
N VAL A 216 -14.80 -19.93 15.89
CA VAL A 216 -15.11 -21.33 15.56
C VAL A 216 -16.60 -21.60 15.80
N LYS A 217 -17.12 -21.24 16.99
CA LYS A 217 -18.54 -21.40 17.32
C LYS A 217 -19.45 -20.69 16.29
N ARG A 218 -19.15 -19.43 15.94
CA ARG A 218 -19.94 -18.71 14.92
C ARG A 218 -19.95 -19.40 13.56
N LEU A 219 -18.81 -19.97 13.13
CA LEU A 219 -18.72 -20.68 11.87
C LEU A 219 -19.52 -22.00 11.87
N VAL A 220 -19.58 -22.67 13.01
CA VAL A 220 -20.46 -23.83 13.24
C VAL A 220 -21.93 -23.40 13.24
N ASP A 221 -22.30 -22.36 13.99
CA ASP A 221 -23.68 -21.82 14.05
C ASP A 221 -24.18 -21.35 12.68
N GLN A 222 -23.28 -20.85 11.82
CA GLN A 222 -23.59 -20.46 10.44
C GLN A 222 -23.64 -21.65 9.45
N GLY A 223 -23.33 -22.86 9.89
CA GLY A 223 -23.30 -24.06 9.04
C GLY A 223 -22.11 -24.09 8.07
N ILE A 224 -21.10 -23.22 8.24
CA ILE A 224 -19.89 -23.19 7.40
C ILE A 224 -18.96 -24.34 7.84
N TYR A 225 -18.77 -24.52 9.14
CA TYR A 225 -18.01 -25.64 9.70
C TYR A 225 -18.94 -26.76 10.14
N ARG A 226 -18.60 -27.99 9.75
CA ARG A 226 -19.34 -29.20 10.08
C ARG A 226 -19.11 -29.58 11.54
N SER A 227 -20.20 -29.90 12.24
CA SER A 227 -20.22 -30.50 13.57
C SER A 227 -21.51 -31.30 13.73
N GLN A 228 -21.62 -32.16 14.74
CA GLN A 228 -22.85 -32.90 15.01
C GLN A 228 -24.09 -32.02 15.21
N GLU A 229 -23.88 -30.75 15.58
CA GLU A 229 -24.98 -29.79 15.81
C GLU A 229 -25.68 -29.39 14.52
N ASN A 230 -24.95 -29.31 13.39
CA ASN A 230 -25.49 -28.95 12.09
C ASN A 230 -25.49 -30.09 11.04
N ASP A 231 -24.69 -31.12 11.25
CA ASP A 231 -24.62 -32.34 10.41
C ASP A 231 -24.54 -33.59 11.30
N PRO A 232 -25.65 -34.34 11.49
CA PRO A 232 -25.66 -35.52 12.34
C PRO A 232 -24.72 -36.65 11.88
N SER A 233 -24.23 -36.62 10.65
CA SER A 233 -23.24 -37.57 10.12
C SER A 233 -21.81 -37.26 10.56
N CYS A 234 -21.59 -36.05 11.09
CA CYS A 234 -20.28 -35.60 11.51
C CYS A 234 -19.82 -36.34 12.79
N PRO A 235 -18.60 -36.90 12.83
CA PRO A 235 -18.12 -37.68 13.96
C PRO A 235 -17.62 -36.84 15.16
N TRP A 236 -17.55 -35.52 15.08
CA TRP A 236 -17.09 -34.62 16.14
C TRP A 236 -18.17 -33.62 16.56
N THR A 237 -18.14 -33.25 17.84
CA THR A 237 -19.00 -32.23 18.43
C THR A 237 -18.32 -30.85 18.44
N LEU A 238 -19.08 -29.78 18.72
CA LEU A 238 -18.48 -28.46 18.96
C LEU A 238 -17.49 -28.46 20.13
N GLU A 239 -17.77 -29.26 21.18
CA GLU A 239 -16.87 -29.40 22.33
C GLU A 239 -15.54 -30.07 21.93
N ASP A 240 -15.56 -31.05 21.04
CA ASP A 240 -14.35 -31.66 20.47
C ASP A 240 -13.51 -30.65 19.69
N LEU A 241 -14.16 -29.82 18.88
CA LEU A 241 -13.50 -28.76 18.13
C LEU A 241 -12.86 -27.72 19.06
N LEU A 242 -13.55 -27.32 20.13
CA LEU A 242 -13.06 -26.34 21.09
C LEU A 242 -12.01 -26.90 22.06
N ALA A 243 -11.99 -28.23 22.26
CA ALA A 243 -10.97 -28.93 23.05
C ALA A 243 -9.65 -29.11 22.28
N GLY A 244 -9.66 -28.99 20.97
CA GLY A 244 -8.47 -28.96 20.13
C GLY A 244 -7.55 -27.79 20.53
N ARG A 245 -6.26 -28.03 20.52
CA ARG A 245 -5.28 -26.97 20.85
C ARG A 245 -4.47 -26.63 19.61
N ALA A 246 -4.41 -25.35 19.31
CA ALA A 246 -3.52 -24.84 18.29
C ALA A 246 -2.07 -25.22 18.61
N ARG A 247 -1.38 -25.82 17.65
CA ARG A 247 0.06 -26.06 17.76
C ARG A 247 0.80 -24.74 17.74
N THR A 248 1.66 -24.53 18.70
CA THR A 248 2.38 -23.37 19.21
C THR A 248 3.24 -22.58 18.20
N GLN A 249 3.12 -22.72 16.88
CA GLN A 249 4.09 -22.09 15.97
C GLN A 249 3.85 -20.60 15.68
N ARG A 250 2.60 -20.12 15.67
CA ARG A 250 2.37 -18.67 15.43
C ARG A 250 2.70 -17.84 16.66
N SER A 251 2.49 -18.40 17.86
CA SER A 251 2.81 -17.68 19.09
C SER A 251 4.27 -17.22 19.07
N ASN A 252 5.20 -18.04 18.63
CA ASN A 252 6.62 -17.69 18.66
C ASN A 252 6.98 -16.53 17.73
N VAL A 253 6.45 -16.47 16.51
CA VAL A 253 6.78 -15.37 15.57
C VAL A 253 6.08 -14.07 15.94
N TRP A 254 4.78 -14.13 16.28
CA TRP A 254 4.04 -12.96 16.74
C TRP A 254 4.53 -12.47 18.10
N ASP A 255 4.84 -13.38 19.02
CA ASP A 255 5.35 -13.05 20.34
C ASP A 255 6.75 -12.44 20.24
N GLN A 256 7.61 -12.95 19.37
CA GLN A 256 8.92 -12.37 19.11
C GLN A 256 8.80 -10.95 18.52
N ARG A 257 7.87 -10.72 17.58
CA ARG A 257 7.63 -9.40 17.02
C ARG A 257 7.06 -8.42 18.06
N LEU A 258 6.06 -8.84 18.82
CA LEU A 258 5.44 -8.01 19.84
C LEU A 258 6.40 -7.76 21.02
N SER A 259 7.18 -8.77 21.45
CA SER A 259 8.17 -8.57 22.49
C SER A 259 9.33 -7.68 22.06
N ALA A 260 9.76 -7.76 20.77
CA ALA A 260 10.71 -6.83 20.20
C ALA A 260 10.17 -5.38 20.16
N GLU A 261 8.84 -5.20 20.09
CA GLU A 261 8.17 -3.91 20.20
C GLU A 261 7.90 -3.47 21.66
N GLY A 262 8.32 -4.26 22.66
CA GLY A 262 8.12 -3.96 24.09
C GLY A 262 6.76 -4.38 24.65
N TYR A 263 5.95 -5.12 23.91
CA TYR A 263 4.67 -5.65 24.41
C TYR A 263 4.90 -6.93 25.22
N ASN A 264 4.27 -7.02 26.40
CA ASN A 264 4.29 -8.26 27.19
C ASN A 264 3.30 -9.27 26.57
N THR A 265 3.84 -10.36 26.00
CA THR A 265 3.09 -11.40 25.31
C THR A 265 2.79 -12.62 26.17
N GLU A 266 3.30 -12.68 27.40
CA GLU A 266 3.17 -13.85 28.29
C GLU A 266 1.73 -14.17 28.70
N SER A 267 0.78 -13.28 28.49
CA SER A 267 -0.57 -13.48 28.98
C SER A 267 -1.55 -13.94 27.90
N THR A 268 -2.17 -15.08 28.10
CA THR A 268 -3.57 -15.40 27.76
C THR A 268 -3.96 -15.66 26.30
N ARG A 269 -3.13 -15.44 25.28
CA ARG A 269 -3.51 -15.70 23.87
C ARG A 269 -3.09 -17.08 23.36
N GLN A 270 -2.09 -17.70 23.96
CA GLN A 270 -1.49 -18.95 23.47
C GLN A 270 -2.41 -20.17 23.58
N ASP A 271 -3.27 -20.20 24.61
CA ASP A 271 -4.10 -21.38 24.90
C ASP A 271 -5.49 -21.35 24.23
N ALA A 272 -5.80 -20.27 23.51
CA ALA A 272 -7.17 -20.00 23.04
C ALA A 272 -7.34 -19.88 21.53
N LEU A 273 -6.32 -20.11 20.73
CA LEU A 273 -6.41 -19.98 19.26
C LEU A 273 -6.36 -21.36 18.60
N HIS A 274 -7.24 -21.55 17.62
CA HIS A 274 -7.28 -22.72 16.74
C HIS A 274 -6.62 -22.38 15.41
N GLU A 275 -5.79 -23.28 14.90
CA GLU A 275 -5.16 -23.16 13.58
C GLU A 275 -6.05 -23.81 12.52
N ALA A 276 -6.55 -23.03 11.58
CA ALA A 276 -7.32 -23.54 10.45
C ALA A 276 -6.48 -23.44 9.17
N TRP A 277 -6.39 -24.54 8.42
CA TRP A 277 -5.75 -24.63 7.11
C TRP A 277 -6.82 -24.64 6.04
N GLU A 278 -6.96 -23.56 5.33
CA GLU A 278 -7.87 -23.43 4.20
C GLU A 278 -7.11 -23.73 2.90
N PHE A 279 -7.32 -24.92 2.38
CA PHE A 279 -6.72 -25.41 1.13
C PHE A 279 -7.62 -25.08 -0.06
N HIS A 280 -7.02 -24.54 -1.12
CA HIS A 280 -7.69 -24.23 -2.38
C HIS A 280 -6.96 -24.87 -3.55
N ASP A 281 -7.67 -25.61 -4.42
CA ASP A 281 -7.17 -26.15 -5.68
C ASP A 281 -7.88 -25.53 -6.91
N GLY A 282 -8.54 -24.40 -6.74
CA GLY A 282 -9.34 -23.72 -7.78
C GLY A 282 -10.75 -24.27 -7.93
N GLN A 283 -10.97 -25.58 -7.78
CA GLN A 283 -12.29 -26.21 -7.92
C GLN A 283 -13.00 -26.35 -6.57
N ARG A 284 -12.26 -26.64 -5.53
CA ARG A 284 -12.78 -26.92 -4.19
C ARG A 284 -11.98 -26.21 -3.10
N VAL A 285 -12.65 -26.08 -1.95
CA VAL A 285 -12.06 -25.56 -0.73
C VAL A 285 -12.19 -26.63 0.35
N ILE A 286 -11.10 -26.93 1.02
CA ILE A 286 -11.05 -27.86 2.16
C ILE A 286 -10.45 -27.10 3.34
N THR A 287 -11.16 -27.03 4.46
CA THR A 287 -10.64 -26.43 5.68
C THR A 287 -10.44 -27.50 6.75
N VAL A 288 -9.23 -27.57 7.27
CA VAL A 288 -8.84 -28.48 8.35
C VAL A 288 -8.53 -27.65 9.59
N LEU A 289 -9.18 -27.97 10.72
CA LEU A 289 -8.94 -27.32 12.01
C LEU A 289 -7.98 -28.16 12.84
N ASP A 290 -6.98 -27.49 13.44
CA ASP A 290 -5.96 -28.07 14.33
C ASP A 290 -5.26 -29.32 13.76
N ALA A 291 -5.08 -29.36 12.43
CA ALA A 291 -4.52 -30.48 11.68
C ALA A 291 -5.19 -31.84 11.98
N SER A 292 -6.45 -31.83 12.40
CA SER A 292 -7.16 -33.05 12.86
C SER A 292 -8.60 -33.15 12.38
N TYR A 293 -9.27 -32.00 12.18
CA TYR A 293 -10.71 -31.96 11.88
C TYR A 293 -10.95 -31.32 10.50
N PRO A 294 -11.37 -32.07 9.48
CA PRO A 294 -11.78 -31.51 8.20
C PRO A 294 -13.18 -30.87 8.32
N VAL A 295 -13.21 -29.64 8.84
CA VAL A 295 -14.46 -28.95 9.21
C VAL A 295 -15.25 -28.41 8.01
N GLN A 296 -14.62 -28.28 6.84
CA GLN A 296 -15.27 -27.82 5.63
C GLN A 296 -14.68 -28.52 4.41
N ALA A 297 -15.55 -29.00 3.51
CA ALA A 297 -15.17 -29.44 2.18
C ALA A 297 -16.31 -29.09 1.22
N GLY A 298 -16.01 -28.40 0.15
CA GLY A 298 -17.03 -27.96 -0.80
C GLY A 298 -16.44 -27.36 -2.08
N PRO A 299 -17.30 -27.06 -3.07
CA PRO A 299 -16.87 -26.36 -4.27
C PRO A 299 -16.39 -24.94 -3.94
N ASN A 300 -15.53 -24.39 -4.81
CA ASN A 300 -15.04 -23.02 -4.67
C ASN A 300 -16.23 -22.03 -4.59
N PRO A 301 -16.33 -21.23 -3.51
CA PRO A 301 -17.45 -20.31 -3.32
C PRO A 301 -17.57 -19.23 -4.41
N SER A 302 -16.47 -18.84 -5.05
CA SER A 302 -16.46 -17.89 -6.16
C SER A 302 -17.13 -18.50 -7.40
N GLY A 303 -17.08 -19.83 -7.50
CA GLY A 303 -17.55 -20.60 -8.63
C GLY A 303 -16.77 -20.40 -9.92
N LEU A 304 -15.67 -19.71 -9.84
CA LEU A 304 -14.62 -19.72 -10.85
C LEU A 304 -13.73 -20.93 -10.59
N ALA A 305 -13.22 -21.53 -11.65
CA ALA A 305 -12.20 -22.57 -11.53
C ALA A 305 -10.81 -21.95 -11.31
N THR A 306 -10.76 -20.92 -10.45
CA THR A 306 -9.57 -20.15 -10.13
C THR A 306 -9.38 -20.08 -8.62
N ILE A 307 -8.15 -19.99 -8.19
CA ILE A 307 -7.79 -19.80 -6.79
C ILE A 307 -8.08 -18.33 -6.42
N PRO A 308 -8.90 -18.03 -5.38
CA PRO A 308 -9.36 -16.67 -5.07
C PRO A 308 -8.31 -15.85 -4.31
N PHE A 309 -7.04 -16.01 -4.67
CA PHE A 309 -5.92 -15.26 -4.11
C PHE A 309 -5.19 -14.52 -5.21
N GLN A 310 -4.79 -13.30 -4.93
CA GLN A 310 -4.04 -12.44 -5.84
C GLN A 310 -2.71 -12.10 -5.18
N ILE A 311 -1.65 -12.11 -5.98
CA ILE A 311 -0.29 -11.93 -5.49
C ILE A 311 0.34 -10.70 -6.13
N TYR A 312 0.86 -9.82 -5.28
CA TYR A 312 1.67 -8.69 -5.68
C TYR A 312 3.16 -8.97 -5.49
N ARG A 313 3.93 -8.81 -6.55
CA ARG A 313 5.39 -8.91 -6.57
C ARG A 313 5.96 -7.64 -7.18
N PRO A 314 6.62 -6.77 -6.39
CA PRO A 314 7.15 -5.49 -6.89
C PRO A 314 8.25 -5.67 -7.94
N THR A 315 9.03 -6.76 -7.82
CA THR A 315 10.04 -7.17 -8.78
C THR A 315 9.90 -8.65 -9.04
N ILE A 316 9.48 -9.01 -10.26
CA ILE A 316 9.24 -10.40 -10.66
C ILE A 316 10.57 -11.08 -11.00
N VAL A 317 10.76 -12.29 -10.50
CA VAL A 317 11.88 -13.17 -10.84
C VAL A 317 11.32 -14.40 -11.54
N GLY A 318 11.80 -14.68 -12.74
CA GLY A 318 11.36 -15.86 -13.50
C GLY A 318 11.63 -17.16 -12.74
N GLY A 319 10.64 -18.05 -12.72
CA GLY A 319 10.73 -19.35 -12.06
C GLY A 319 10.69 -19.30 -10.52
N ARG A 320 10.30 -18.17 -9.92
CA ARG A 320 10.11 -18.04 -8.48
C ARG A 320 8.74 -17.48 -8.15
N PHE A 321 8.11 -18.07 -7.15
CA PHE A 321 6.82 -17.60 -6.65
C PHE A 321 6.94 -16.24 -5.92
N VAL A 322 7.97 -16.07 -5.11
CA VAL A 322 8.26 -14.84 -4.37
C VAL A 322 9.15 -13.92 -5.21
N GLY A 323 8.80 -12.65 -5.29
CA GLY A 323 9.61 -11.61 -5.94
C GLY A 323 10.77 -11.12 -5.06
N ILE A 324 11.50 -10.10 -5.54
CA ILE A 324 12.52 -9.40 -4.77
C ILE A 324 11.85 -8.24 -4.03
N SER A 325 12.10 -8.14 -2.72
CA SER A 325 11.68 -7.00 -1.90
C SER A 325 12.53 -5.75 -2.18
N GLU A 326 12.09 -4.58 -1.76
CA GLU A 326 12.90 -3.36 -1.84
C GLU A 326 14.03 -3.32 -0.81
N ILE A 327 13.92 -4.11 0.23
CA ILE A 327 14.91 -4.20 1.31
C ILE A 327 16.04 -5.15 0.93
N GLU A 328 15.75 -6.23 0.21
CA GLU A 328 16.73 -7.27 -0.13
C GLU A 328 18.01 -6.72 -0.81
N PRO A 329 17.94 -5.82 -1.82
CA PRO A 329 19.12 -5.27 -2.46
C PRO A 329 19.94 -4.32 -1.57
N ILE A 330 19.31 -3.64 -0.63
CA ILE A 330 19.96 -2.62 0.22
C ILE A 330 20.35 -3.14 1.62
N ARG A 331 19.97 -4.38 1.96
CA ARG A 331 20.15 -4.92 3.32
C ARG A 331 21.59 -4.89 3.81
N HIS A 332 22.55 -5.28 2.96
CA HIS A 332 23.96 -5.30 3.33
C HIS A 332 24.52 -3.89 3.54
N LEU A 333 24.11 -2.94 2.72
CA LEU A 333 24.46 -1.52 2.88
C LEU A 333 23.85 -0.93 4.17
N GLN A 334 22.63 -1.36 4.53
CA GLN A 334 22.00 -0.98 5.79
C GLN A 334 22.79 -1.48 7.00
N TYR A 335 23.29 -2.71 6.98
CA TYR A 335 24.15 -3.23 8.05
C TYR A 335 25.48 -2.50 8.12
N GLU A 336 26.09 -2.24 6.97
CA GLU A 336 27.37 -1.54 6.87
C GLU A 336 27.31 -0.13 7.46
N ILE A 337 26.28 0.66 7.08
CA ILE A 337 26.13 2.02 7.60
C ILE A 337 25.83 2.05 9.10
N ASN A 338 25.04 1.10 9.61
CA ASN A 338 24.78 0.97 11.04
C ASN A 338 26.07 0.65 11.80
N THR A 339 26.88 -0.27 11.29
CA THR A 339 28.17 -0.64 11.87
C THR A 339 29.13 0.54 11.90
N LEU A 340 29.27 1.23 10.77
CA LEU A 340 30.16 2.40 10.65
C LEU A 340 29.78 3.53 11.63
N ARG A 341 28.48 3.81 11.74
CA ARG A 341 27.96 4.83 12.66
C ARG A 341 28.17 4.44 14.12
N SER A 342 27.95 3.18 14.47
CA SER A 342 28.14 2.67 15.82
C SER A 342 29.62 2.73 16.22
N GLN A 343 30.52 2.23 15.35
CA GLN A 343 31.96 2.29 15.57
C GLN A 343 32.46 3.73 15.73
N ARG A 344 31.94 4.66 14.93
CA ARG A 344 32.30 6.08 15.03
C ARG A 344 31.87 6.69 16.35
N ARG A 345 30.66 6.38 16.82
CA ARG A 345 30.17 6.81 18.12
C ARG A 345 31.01 6.25 19.27
N ASP A 346 31.40 4.98 19.19
CA ASP A 346 32.24 4.32 20.17
C ASP A 346 33.62 4.97 20.21
N ALA A 347 34.24 5.24 19.07
CA ALA A 347 35.50 5.92 18.97
C ALA A 347 35.41 7.37 19.51
N ALA A 348 34.33 8.09 19.24
CA ALA A 348 34.08 9.41 19.79
C ALA A 348 33.91 9.37 21.32
N THR A 349 33.24 8.36 21.86
CA THR A 349 33.08 8.14 23.31
C THR A 349 34.43 7.87 23.97
N LEU A 350 35.27 7.01 23.36
CA LEU A 350 36.64 6.74 23.84
C LEU A 350 37.52 7.97 23.79
N ALA A 351 37.38 8.81 22.76
CA ALA A 351 38.16 10.06 22.67
C ALA A 351 37.74 11.08 23.73
N LEU A 352 36.46 11.08 24.13
CA LEU A 352 35.94 11.95 25.19
C LEU A 352 36.24 11.42 26.59
N MET A 353 36.11 10.10 26.79
CA MET A 353 36.39 9.41 28.05
C MET A 353 37.80 8.81 27.96
N ARG A 354 38.79 9.62 28.26
CA ARG A 354 40.19 9.19 28.18
C ARG A 354 40.47 8.05 29.16
N THR A 355 40.94 6.93 28.62
CA THR A 355 41.43 5.80 29.39
C THR A 355 42.85 6.06 29.84
N PHE A 356 43.16 5.75 31.08
CA PHE A 356 44.49 5.92 31.66
C PHE A 356 45.02 4.57 32.09
N ALA A 357 46.31 4.35 31.86
CA ALA A 357 47.05 3.30 32.53
C ALA A 357 47.66 3.90 33.79
N TYR A 358 47.48 3.26 34.92
CA TYR A 358 48.06 3.71 36.22
C TYR A 358 48.91 2.62 36.84
N ASN A 359 49.84 3.04 37.66
CA ASN A 359 50.69 2.11 38.40
C ASN A 359 50.00 1.71 39.72
N GLU A 360 49.56 0.45 39.78
CA GLU A 360 48.82 -0.11 40.92
C GLU A 360 49.54 -0.03 42.25
N THR A 361 50.89 0.02 42.25
CA THR A 361 51.70 0.13 43.48
C THR A 361 51.81 1.56 44.02
N ALA A 362 51.45 2.55 43.23
CA ALA A 362 51.65 3.96 43.57
C ALA A 362 50.36 4.80 43.68
N VAL A 363 49.25 4.30 43.15
CA VAL A 363 47.96 4.99 43.15
C VAL A 363 46.88 3.98 43.54
N ASP A 364 46.08 4.29 44.56
CA ASP A 364 44.93 3.50 44.91
C ASP A 364 43.80 3.75 43.88
N PRO A 365 43.19 2.72 43.27
CA PRO A 365 42.07 2.87 42.36
C PRO A 365 40.90 3.69 42.90
N GLN A 366 40.70 3.71 44.23
CA GLN A 366 39.65 4.49 44.88
C GLN A 366 39.90 5.99 44.89
N ASP A 367 41.15 6.42 44.75
CA ASP A 367 41.56 7.83 44.69
C ASP A 367 41.51 8.42 43.28
N LEU A 368 41.28 7.58 42.25
CA LEU A 368 41.12 7.96 40.82
C LEU A 368 39.74 8.54 40.54
N VAL A 369 39.39 9.64 41.19
CA VAL A 369 38.12 10.33 40.94
C VAL A 369 38.38 11.53 40.04
N PHE A 370 37.77 11.52 38.83
CA PHE A 370 37.89 12.59 37.85
C PHE A 370 36.70 13.56 37.95
N GLY A 371 36.97 14.84 38.20
CA GLY A 371 35.97 15.89 38.25
C GLY A 371 36.56 17.28 38.08
N PRO A 372 35.76 18.30 37.81
CA PRO A 372 36.20 19.68 37.76
C PRO A 372 36.82 20.09 39.14
N ASN A 373 38.04 20.62 39.13
CA ASN A 373 38.79 21.04 40.33
C ASN A 373 39.13 19.91 41.32
N MET A 374 39.16 18.64 40.89
CA MET A 374 39.63 17.54 41.71
C MET A 374 41.10 17.27 41.45
N GLY A 375 41.91 17.13 42.52
CA GLY A 375 43.31 16.72 42.48
C GLY A 375 43.43 15.26 42.89
N ILE A 376 44.23 14.48 42.17
CA ILE A 376 44.56 13.11 42.50
C ILE A 376 45.85 13.13 43.30
N PRO A 377 45.88 12.64 44.58
CA PRO A 377 47.12 12.61 45.38
C PRO A 377 48.07 11.54 44.84
N VAL A 378 49.30 11.92 44.50
CA VAL A 378 50.29 10.99 43.92
C VAL A 378 51.62 11.17 44.73
N SER A 379 52.25 10.06 45.11
CA SER A 379 53.54 10.05 45.79
C SER A 379 54.66 9.92 44.76
N GLY A 380 55.14 11.06 44.20
CA GLY A 380 56.21 11.09 43.22
C GLY A 380 55.94 12.00 42.03
N ASP A 381 56.64 11.81 40.90
CA ASP A 381 56.32 12.56 39.66
C ASP A 381 54.98 12.07 39.03
N PRO A 382 54.00 12.97 38.90
CA PRO A 382 52.68 12.56 38.32
C PRO A 382 52.77 11.91 36.95
N ARG A 383 53.82 12.13 36.18
CA ARG A 383 54.02 11.58 34.84
C ARG A 383 54.37 10.10 34.85
N ASP A 384 54.93 9.60 35.96
CA ASP A 384 55.31 8.17 36.09
C ASP A 384 54.18 7.30 36.58
N PHE A 385 53.06 7.88 37.02
CA PHE A 385 51.96 7.16 37.66
C PHE A 385 50.68 7.07 36.84
N LEU A 386 50.45 8.05 35.97
CA LEU A 386 49.26 8.13 35.12
C LEU A 386 49.69 8.37 33.68
N PHE A 387 49.48 7.36 32.84
CA PHE A 387 49.75 7.45 31.41
C PHE A 387 48.43 7.46 30.63
N PRO A 388 48.06 8.56 29.95
CA PRO A 388 46.87 8.57 29.09
C PRO A 388 47.14 7.68 27.88
N ILE A 389 46.26 6.70 27.65
CA ILE A 389 46.35 5.87 26.47
C ILE A 389 45.92 6.74 25.27
N PRO A 390 46.80 6.92 24.26
CA PRO A 390 46.46 7.74 23.11
C PRO A 390 45.38 7.03 22.28
N VAL A 391 44.20 7.64 22.18
CA VAL A 391 43.13 7.21 21.26
C VAL A 391 43.37 7.93 19.95
N PRO A 392 43.55 7.21 18.82
CA PRO A 392 43.71 7.84 17.51
C PRO A 392 42.47 8.62 17.13
N GLU A 393 42.64 9.78 16.50
CA GLU A 393 41.53 10.54 15.93
C GLU A 393 40.86 9.75 14.80
N LEU A 394 39.55 9.91 14.68
CA LEU A 394 38.79 9.32 13.61
C LEU A 394 39.27 9.83 12.25
N PRO A 395 39.64 8.96 11.31
CA PRO A 395 40.09 9.38 10.00
C PRO A 395 38.94 10.03 9.22
N ASN A 396 39.24 11.14 8.53
CA ASN A 396 38.27 11.81 7.64
C ASN A 396 37.74 10.90 6.52
N SER A 397 38.43 9.80 6.20
CA SER A 397 37.96 8.78 5.26
C SER A 397 36.64 8.13 5.68
N SER A 398 36.41 7.94 6.99
CA SER A 398 35.18 7.35 7.52
C SER A 398 33.92 8.17 7.18
N TYR A 399 34.03 9.50 7.09
CA TYR A 399 32.90 10.35 6.68
C TYR A 399 32.61 10.26 5.18
N ARG A 400 33.65 10.08 4.35
CA ARG A 400 33.51 9.88 2.91
C ARG A 400 32.94 8.52 2.58
N GLU A 401 33.30 7.50 3.34
CA GLU A 401 32.78 6.15 3.22
C GLU A 401 31.29 6.09 3.54
N GLU A 402 30.85 6.77 4.59
CA GLU A 402 29.42 6.91 4.90
C GLU A 402 28.65 7.53 3.75
N GLN A 403 29.14 8.63 3.17
CA GLN A 403 28.49 9.27 2.04
C GLN A 403 28.44 8.34 0.83
N ALA A 404 29.49 7.57 0.57
CA ALA A 404 29.51 6.59 -0.50
C ALA A 404 28.45 5.48 -0.31
N ILE A 405 28.30 4.97 0.93
CA ILE A 405 27.25 3.99 1.25
C ILE A 405 25.85 4.58 1.03
N ILE A 406 25.61 5.83 1.44
CA ILE A 406 24.33 6.51 1.21
C ILE A 406 24.06 6.66 -0.28
N ASP A 407 25.05 7.08 -1.06
CA ASP A 407 24.92 7.19 -2.52
C ASP A 407 24.61 5.83 -3.17
N ASP A 408 25.22 4.76 -2.69
CA ASP A 408 24.97 3.39 -3.18
C ASP A 408 23.56 2.89 -2.80
N ILE A 409 23.06 3.20 -1.60
CA ILE A 409 21.68 2.94 -1.21
C ILE A 409 20.71 3.69 -2.13
N GLN A 410 20.96 4.97 -2.40
CA GLN A 410 20.11 5.78 -3.29
C GLN A 410 20.12 5.27 -4.73
N ARG A 411 21.28 4.89 -5.27
CA ARG A 411 21.40 4.32 -6.63
C ARG A 411 20.69 2.97 -6.74
N THR A 412 20.82 2.12 -5.72
CA THR A 412 20.23 0.79 -5.71
C THR A 412 18.71 0.87 -5.58
N SER A 413 18.19 1.65 -4.63
CA SER A 413 16.75 1.82 -4.42
C SER A 413 16.11 2.69 -5.52
N GLY A 414 16.88 3.60 -6.15
CA GLY A 414 16.37 4.62 -7.06
C GLY A 414 15.68 5.78 -6.36
N ILE A 415 15.83 5.89 -5.04
CA ILE A 415 15.23 6.96 -4.24
C ILE A 415 16.34 7.92 -3.81
N SER A 416 16.48 9.01 -4.57
CA SER A 416 17.42 10.09 -4.28
C SER A 416 16.78 11.19 -3.43
N ASP A 417 17.60 12.07 -2.86
CA ASP A 417 17.17 13.20 -2.02
C ASP A 417 16.05 14.04 -2.65
N PRO A 418 16.10 14.42 -3.96
CA PRO A 418 15.00 15.14 -4.60
C PRO A 418 13.69 14.35 -4.65
N VAL A 419 13.75 13.01 -4.70
CA VAL A 419 12.56 12.15 -4.65
C VAL A 419 11.96 12.13 -3.24
N GLN A 420 12.79 12.27 -2.20
CA GLN A 420 12.33 12.38 -0.82
C GLN A 420 11.85 13.79 -0.44
N GLY A 421 12.01 14.77 -1.35
CA GLY A 421 11.63 16.17 -1.09
C GLY A 421 12.70 16.96 -0.34
N VAL A 422 13.93 16.46 -0.28
CA VAL A 422 15.07 17.17 0.29
C VAL A 422 15.67 18.07 -0.77
N ASP A 423 15.84 19.37 -0.44
CA ASP A 423 16.47 20.34 -1.33
C ASP A 423 17.98 20.10 -1.40
N THR A 424 18.50 19.79 -2.57
CA THR A 424 19.92 19.48 -2.80
C THR A 424 20.79 20.71 -3.07
N GLY A 425 20.24 21.92 -2.90
CA GLY A 425 21.00 23.17 -3.02
C GLY A 425 21.03 23.79 -4.41
N ALA A 426 21.27 25.07 -4.46
CA ALA A 426 20.96 26.05 -5.50
C ALA A 426 21.67 25.94 -6.86
N SER A 427 22.24 24.80 -7.28
CA SER A 427 22.97 24.71 -8.56
C SER A 427 22.21 23.96 -9.68
N GLU A 428 21.09 23.32 -9.36
CA GLU A 428 20.33 22.58 -10.36
C GLU A 428 19.18 23.43 -10.92
N THR A 429 19.07 23.48 -12.25
CA THR A 429 17.94 24.15 -12.90
C THR A 429 16.65 23.36 -12.60
N ALA A 430 15.53 24.07 -12.42
CA ALA A 430 14.22 23.46 -12.17
C ALA A 430 13.89 22.34 -13.17
N THR A 431 14.32 22.48 -14.42
CA THR A 431 14.16 21.47 -15.50
C THR A 431 15.01 20.22 -15.23
N GLY A 432 16.25 20.39 -14.71
CA GLY A 432 17.12 19.26 -14.37
C GLY A 432 16.54 18.42 -13.23
N VAL A 433 16.05 19.05 -12.17
CA VAL A 433 15.37 18.39 -11.05
C VAL A 433 14.12 17.64 -11.54
N GLN A 434 13.31 18.25 -12.41
CA GLN A 434 12.13 17.59 -12.99
C GLN A 434 12.49 16.35 -13.81
N LEU A 435 13.57 16.39 -14.61
CA LEU A 435 14.01 15.23 -15.37
C LEU A 435 14.50 14.08 -14.48
N VAL A 436 15.24 14.39 -13.43
CA VAL A 436 15.70 13.38 -12.45
C VAL A 436 14.51 12.77 -11.70
N GLN A 437 13.56 13.59 -11.26
CA GLN A 437 12.33 13.11 -10.62
C GLN A 437 11.48 12.25 -11.56
N ALA A 438 11.37 12.65 -12.84
CA ALA A 438 10.64 11.84 -13.83
C ALA A 438 11.32 10.49 -14.08
N ALA A 439 12.65 10.46 -14.21
CA ALA A 439 13.39 9.22 -14.40
C ALA A 439 13.30 8.25 -13.18
N ALA A 440 13.42 8.78 -11.96
CA ALA A 440 13.22 8.02 -10.74
C ALA A 440 11.76 7.53 -10.61
N GLY A 441 10.80 8.33 -11.06
CA GLY A 441 9.37 8.00 -11.08
C GLY A 441 9.04 6.76 -11.92
N LEU A 442 9.79 6.47 -12.98
CA LEU A 442 9.52 5.32 -13.86
C LEU A 442 9.61 3.96 -13.13
N ARG A 443 10.55 3.80 -12.20
CA ARG A 443 10.65 2.57 -11.39
C ARG A 443 9.43 2.39 -10.49
N ILE A 444 8.98 3.46 -9.85
CA ILE A 444 7.80 3.46 -8.97
C ILE A 444 6.53 3.23 -9.79
N GLN A 445 6.40 3.89 -10.96
CA GLN A 445 5.28 3.68 -11.87
C GLN A 445 5.18 2.23 -12.36
N ASN A 446 6.32 1.58 -12.66
CA ASN A 446 6.30 0.16 -13.03
C ASN A 446 5.77 -0.72 -11.89
N LYS A 447 6.15 -0.44 -10.63
CA LYS A 447 5.65 -1.17 -9.46
C LYS A 447 4.16 -0.93 -9.24
N ALA A 448 3.70 0.32 -9.43
CA ALA A 448 2.28 0.65 -9.39
C ALA A 448 1.50 -0.11 -10.47
N ARG A 449 2.00 -0.14 -11.72
CA ARG A 449 1.38 -0.90 -12.82
C ARG A 449 1.35 -2.41 -12.53
N LEU A 450 2.37 -2.95 -11.88
CA LEU A 450 2.35 -4.36 -11.45
C LEU A 450 1.28 -4.60 -10.38
N LEU A 451 1.10 -3.68 -9.44
CA LEU A 451 0.03 -3.74 -8.43
C LEU A 451 -1.36 -3.69 -9.11
N GLU A 452 -1.55 -2.80 -10.09
CA GLU A 452 -2.77 -2.71 -10.88
C GLU A 452 -3.08 -4.04 -11.57
N THR A 453 -2.13 -4.58 -12.31
CA THR A 453 -2.35 -5.76 -13.13
C THR A 453 -2.52 -7.02 -12.29
N GLN A 454 -1.68 -7.20 -11.26
CA GLN A 454 -1.65 -8.42 -10.44
C GLN A 454 -2.76 -8.47 -9.38
N ILE A 455 -3.14 -7.33 -8.81
CA ILE A 455 -4.14 -7.27 -7.75
C ILE A 455 -5.46 -6.71 -8.25
N ILE A 456 -5.49 -5.46 -8.73
CA ILE A 456 -6.73 -4.74 -8.95
C ILE A 456 -7.57 -5.36 -10.06
N VAL A 457 -6.95 -5.67 -11.19
CA VAL A 457 -7.64 -6.29 -12.33
C VAL A 457 -8.15 -7.68 -11.95
N THR A 458 -7.33 -8.48 -11.28
CA THR A 458 -7.68 -9.85 -10.89
C THR A 458 -8.80 -9.86 -9.84
N GLN A 459 -8.70 -9.00 -8.81
CA GLN A 459 -9.78 -8.82 -7.84
C GLN A 459 -11.06 -8.31 -8.49
N GLY A 460 -10.95 -7.42 -9.46
CA GLY A 460 -12.10 -6.93 -10.20
C GLY A 460 -12.88 -8.04 -10.93
N TYR A 461 -12.18 -8.97 -11.56
CA TYR A 461 -12.83 -10.16 -12.15
C TYR A 461 -13.55 -11.01 -11.10
N GLU A 462 -12.93 -11.20 -9.93
CA GLU A 462 -13.57 -11.94 -8.83
C GLU A 462 -14.78 -11.19 -8.28
N PHE A 463 -14.71 -9.85 -8.12
CA PHE A 463 -15.87 -9.03 -7.73
C PHE A 463 -17.04 -9.19 -8.71
N VAL A 464 -16.78 -9.09 -10.01
CA VAL A 464 -17.81 -9.28 -11.04
C VAL A 464 -18.45 -10.66 -10.90
N ALA A 465 -17.65 -11.71 -10.81
CA ALA A 465 -18.13 -13.09 -10.72
C ALA A 465 -18.94 -13.36 -9.45
N LEU A 466 -18.47 -12.88 -8.30
CA LEU A 466 -19.17 -13.01 -7.02
C LEU A 466 -20.51 -12.25 -7.04
N ASN A 467 -20.53 -11.03 -7.57
CA ASN A 467 -21.74 -10.21 -7.67
C ASN A 467 -22.78 -10.87 -8.58
N GLN A 468 -22.38 -11.40 -9.74
CA GLN A 468 -23.29 -12.12 -10.65
C GLN A 468 -23.89 -13.38 -10.03
N ARG A 469 -23.19 -14.06 -9.13
CA ARG A 469 -23.65 -15.30 -8.50
C ARG A 469 -24.41 -15.10 -7.20
N ARG A 470 -24.02 -14.15 -6.38
CA ARG A 470 -24.48 -14.01 -5.00
C ARG A 470 -25.55 -12.96 -4.82
N ILE A 471 -25.66 -11.98 -5.71
CA ILE A 471 -26.76 -11.01 -5.67
C ILE A 471 -27.98 -11.63 -6.35
N LEU A 472 -28.83 -12.25 -5.52
CA LEU A 472 -30.05 -12.94 -5.98
C LEU A 472 -31.30 -12.08 -5.82
N THR A 473 -31.24 -10.99 -5.08
CA THR A 473 -32.35 -10.06 -4.79
C THR A 473 -31.97 -8.65 -5.21
N SER A 474 -32.98 -7.85 -5.55
CA SER A 474 -32.74 -6.44 -5.88
C SER A 474 -32.20 -5.69 -4.67
N ARG A 475 -31.17 -4.89 -4.89
CA ARG A 475 -30.49 -4.06 -3.89
C ARG A 475 -30.57 -2.60 -4.28
N SER A 476 -30.58 -1.73 -3.27
CA SER A 476 -30.65 -0.29 -3.45
C SER A 476 -29.27 0.33 -3.24
N TYR A 477 -28.83 1.12 -4.22
CA TYR A 477 -27.57 1.84 -4.17
C TYR A 477 -27.83 3.33 -4.29
N SER A 478 -27.18 4.14 -3.45
CA SER A 478 -27.26 5.59 -3.55
C SER A 478 -26.21 6.11 -4.52
N VAL A 479 -26.65 6.80 -5.55
CA VAL A 479 -25.79 7.39 -6.58
C VAL A 479 -25.87 8.91 -6.46
N PRO A 480 -24.74 9.62 -6.44
CA PRO A 480 -24.77 11.06 -6.50
C PRO A 480 -25.34 11.50 -7.84
N THR A 481 -26.35 12.36 -7.77
CA THR A 481 -27.02 12.92 -8.95
C THR A 481 -26.66 14.38 -9.10
N LYS A 482 -26.81 14.91 -10.32
CA LYS A 482 -26.61 16.34 -10.57
C LYS A 482 -27.51 17.16 -9.62
N PRO A 483 -26.98 18.12 -8.85
CA PRO A 483 -27.81 18.92 -7.95
C PRO A 483 -28.90 19.67 -8.73
N ASP A 484 -30.09 19.77 -8.16
CA ASP A 484 -31.16 20.56 -8.72
C ASP A 484 -30.71 22.03 -8.81
N PRO A 485 -30.83 22.69 -9.98
CA PRO A 485 -30.42 24.09 -10.14
C PRO A 485 -31.05 25.07 -9.15
N ASN A 486 -32.18 24.66 -8.52
CA ASN A 486 -32.91 25.47 -7.56
C ASN A 486 -32.54 25.19 -6.07
N GLN A 487 -31.78 24.13 -5.82
CA GLN A 487 -31.32 23.79 -4.46
C GLN A 487 -29.81 23.96 -4.37
N GLN A 488 -29.40 25.09 -3.86
CA GLN A 488 -27.98 25.39 -3.61
C GLN A 488 -27.38 24.41 -2.59
N TYR A 489 -26.28 23.71 -2.99
CA TYR A 489 -25.32 23.01 -2.14
C TYR A 489 -25.75 21.72 -1.42
N ILE A 490 -26.87 21.11 -1.73
CA ILE A 490 -27.16 19.77 -1.23
C ILE A 490 -26.87 18.78 -2.36
N PRO A 491 -25.89 17.86 -2.19
CA PRO A 491 -25.70 16.80 -3.17
C PRO A 491 -27.00 16.01 -3.28
N ALA A 492 -27.60 16.00 -4.46
CA ALA A 492 -28.78 15.21 -4.70
C ALA A 492 -28.37 13.73 -4.84
N TRP A 493 -29.04 12.85 -4.14
CA TRP A 493 -28.83 11.42 -4.19
C TRP A 493 -30.02 10.75 -4.86
N GLU A 494 -29.75 9.90 -5.81
CA GLU A 494 -30.73 9.02 -6.42
C GLU A 494 -30.55 7.61 -5.88
N ILE A 495 -31.64 6.95 -5.52
CA ILE A 495 -31.61 5.55 -5.14
C ILE A 495 -31.91 4.72 -6.39
N VAL A 496 -30.90 4.00 -6.84
CA VAL A 496 -30.99 3.07 -7.97
C VAL A 496 -31.20 1.66 -7.42
N HIS A 497 -32.25 0.99 -7.89
CA HIS A 497 -32.51 -0.41 -7.58
C HIS A 497 -31.88 -1.28 -8.66
N ILE A 498 -30.96 -2.15 -8.26
CA ILE A 498 -30.24 -3.05 -9.17
C ILE A 498 -30.63 -4.49 -8.85
N GLY A 499 -31.23 -5.15 -9.83
CA GLY A 499 -31.62 -6.56 -9.73
C GLY A 499 -30.58 -7.51 -10.34
N PRO A 500 -30.71 -8.83 -10.11
CA PRO A 500 -29.77 -9.82 -10.63
C PRO A 500 -29.60 -9.78 -12.16
N ALA A 501 -30.69 -9.58 -12.90
CA ALA A 501 -30.67 -9.52 -14.36
C ALA A 501 -29.84 -8.36 -14.92
N GLU A 502 -29.75 -7.28 -14.15
CA GLU A 502 -29.02 -6.04 -14.49
C GLU A 502 -27.52 -6.12 -14.20
N LEU A 503 -27.03 -7.26 -13.70
CA LEU A 503 -25.61 -7.53 -13.44
C LEU A 503 -25.04 -8.59 -14.39
N MET A 504 -25.89 -9.22 -15.24
CA MET A 504 -25.49 -10.31 -16.12
C MET A 504 -24.77 -9.81 -17.38
N GLY A 505 -23.97 -10.68 -18.00
CA GLY A 505 -23.20 -10.44 -19.22
C GLY A 505 -21.70 -10.64 -19.00
N ARG A 506 -20.96 -10.82 -20.09
CA ARG A 506 -19.50 -10.94 -20.03
C ARG A 506 -18.87 -9.55 -19.90
N MET A 507 -18.14 -9.36 -18.83
CA MET A 507 -17.48 -8.09 -18.52
C MET A 507 -15.98 -8.31 -18.36
N ALA A 508 -15.18 -7.34 -18.81
CA ALA A 508 -13.78 -7.23 -18.50
C ALA A 508 -13.57 -6.15 -17.45
N VAL A 509 -12.48 -6.27 -16.70
CA VAL A 509 -12.07 -5.24 -15.75
C VAL A 509 -10.73 -4.68 -16.19
N GLU A 510 -10.65 -3.38 -16.22
CA GLU A 510 -9.45 -2.60 -16.54
C GLU A 510 -9.25 -1.55 -15.46
N VAL A 511 -8.05 -1.00 -15.35
CA VAL A 511 -7.76 0.12 -14.46
C VAL A 511 -7.80 1.42 -15.25
N GLU A 512 -8.39 2.45 -14.67
CA GLU A 512 -8.44 3.77 -15.30
C GLU A 512 -7.02 4.31 -15.51
N GLY A 513 -6.66 4.55 -16.78
CA GLY A 513 -5.31 5.01 -17.13
C GLY A 513 -4.97 6.31 -16.41
N GLY A 514 -3.84 6.33 -15.69
CA GLY A 514 -3.37 7.49 -14.93
C GLY A 514 -3.88 7.59 -13.50
N SER A 515 -4.75 6.66 -13.04
CA SER A 515 -5.23 6.65 -11.65
C SER A 515 -4.12 6.37 -10.62
N THR A 516 -3.04 5.74 -11.04
CA THR A 516 -1.85 5.46 -10.19
C THR A 516 -0.68 6.42 -10.43
N ALA A 517 -0.78 7.35 -11.39
CA ALA A 517 0.25 8.34 -11.59
C ALA A 517 0.32 9.28 -10.38
N PRO A 518 1.52 9.59 -9.85
CA PRO A 518 1.64 10.55 -8.76
C PRO A 518 1.05 11.90 -9.20
N GLU A 519 0.22 12.46 -8.36
CA GLU A 519 -0.45 13.73 -8.61
C GLU A 519 0.58 14.86 -8.69
N ASN A 520 0.95 15.21 -9.90
CA ASN A 520 1.76 16.40 -10.15
C ASN A 520 0.83 17.62 -10.22
N VAL A 521 0.42 18.12 -9.05
CA VAL A 521 -0.55 19.23 -8.92
C VAL A 521 -0.23 20.42 -9.84
N PRO A 522 1.03 20.87 -10.00
CA PRO A 522 1.36 21.93 -10.97
C PRO A 522 1.09 21.53 -12.42
N GLN A 523 1.42 20.29 -12.79
CA GLN A 523 1.23 19.80 -14.16
C GLN A 523 -0.24 19.51 -14.45
N ASN A 524 -0.96 18.90 -13.48
CA ASN A 524 -2.40 18.68 -13.58
C ASN A 524 -3.17 20.01 -13.78
N ARG A 525 -2.73 21.10 -13.13
CA ARG A 525 -3.31 22.44 -13.36
C ARG A 525 -3.03 22.98 -14.75
N GLN A 526 -1.83 22.75 -15.29
CA GLN A 526 -1.51 23.16 -16.67
C GLN A 526 -2.31 22.33 -17.67
N ASP A 527 -2.39 21.02 -17.49
CA ASP A 527 -3.17 20.13 -18.34
C ASP A 527 -4.66 20.45 -18.27
N ALA A 528 -5.18 20.73 -17.07
CA ALA A 528 -6.57 21.19 -16.89
C ALA A 528 -6.84 22.49 -17.66
N MET A 529 -5.92 23.45 -17.62
CA MET A 529 -6.05 24.68 -18.41
C MET A 529 -6.05 24.40 -19.92
N GLN A 530 -5.22 23.46 -20.40
CA GLN A 530 -5.25 23.03 -21.80
C GLN A 530 -6.59 22.36 -22.15
N PHE A 531 -7.13 21.52 -21.30
CA PHE A 531 -8.45 20.93 -21.51
C PHE A 531 -9.57 21.98 -21.54
N PHE A 532 -9.49 23.01 -20.72
CA PHE A 532 -10.44 24.14 -20.79
C PHE A 532 -10.31 24.93 -22.07
N GLN A 533 -9.10 25.12 -22.63
CA GLN A 533 -8.91 25.74 -23.94
C GLN A 533 -9.47 24.85 -25.07
N LEU A 534 -9.17 23.55 -25.03
CA LEU A 534 -9.66 22.60 -26.03
C LEU A 534 -11.19 22.41 -25.97
N SER A 535 -11.82 22.64 -24.82
CA SER A 535 -13.27 22.55 -24.67
C SER A 535 -14.05 23.60 -25.47
N GLN A 536 -13.40 24.66 -25.93
CA GLN A 536 -13.96 25.70 -26.77
C GLN A 536 -13.93 25.38 -28.28
N ASP A 537 -13.21 24.30 -28.67
CA ASP A 537 -13.18 23.86 -30.06
C ASP A 537 -14.50 23.16 -30.43
N PRO A 538 -15.28 23.70 -31.39
CA PRO A 538 -16.57 23.12 -31.80
C PRO A 538 -16.48 21.72 -32.42
N ARG A 539 -15.26 21.22 -32.71
CA ARG A 539 -15.00 19.89 -33.24
C ARG A 539 -14.85 18.84 -32.16
N LEU A 540 -14.72 19.22 -30.89
CA LEU A 540 -14.50 18.37 -29.76
C LEU A 540 -15.70 18.40 -28.82
N ASP A 541 -15.86 17.34 -28.05
CA ASP A 541 -16.88 17.27 -27.00
C ASP A 541 -16.46 18.12 -25.79
N GLY A 542 -16.83 19.41 -25.81
CA GLY A 542 -16.45 20.40 -24.82
C GLY A 542 -16.89 20.03 -23.40
N GLU A 543 -18.06 19.37 -23.25
CA GLU A 543 -18.56 18.96 -21.95
C GLU A 543 -17.66 17.89 -21.30
N LYS A 544 -17.21 16.89 -22.05
CA LYS A 544 -16.29 15.86 -21.56
C LYS A 544 -14.92 16.40 -21.22
N LEU A 545 -14.42 17.36 -22.02
CA LEU A 545 -13.13 18.00 -21.76
C LEU A 545 -13.17 18.88 -20.50
N LEU A 546 -14.27 19.60 -20.28
CA LEU A 546 -14.49 20.38 -19.06
C LEU A 546 -14.55 19.47 -17.82
N VAL A 547 -15.31 18.37 -17.89
CA VAL A 547 -15.36 17.36 -16.82
C VAL A 547 -13.96 16.82 -16.53
N ARG A 548 -13.19 16.49 -17.57
CA ARG A 548 -11.82 15.98 -17.39
C ARG A 548 -10.89 17.03 -16.77
N GLY A 549 -10.95 18.28 -17.20
CA GLY A 549 -10.17 19.37 -16.62
C GLY A 549 -10.51 19.60 -15.15
N LEU A 550 -11.78 19.56 -14.78
CA LEU A 550 -12.23 19.70 -13.39
C LEU A 550 -11.80 18.50 -12.52
N THR A 551 -11.84 17.28 -13.06
CA THR A 551 -11.32 16.08 -12.37
C THR A 551 -9.83 16.24 -12.05
N LEU A 552 -9.02 16.74 -13.01
CA LEU A 552 -7.59 16.99 -12.80
C LEU A 552 -7.30 18.08 -11.77
N MET A 553 -8.26 18.95 -11.50
CA MET A 553 -8.18 19.97 -10.44
C MET A 553 -8.61 19.43 -9.05
N GLY A 554 -8.98 18.17 -8.95
CA GLY A 554 -9.42 17.55 -7.69
C GLY A 554 -10.84 17.96 -7.28
N VAL A 555 -11.67 18.36 -8.23
CA VAL A 555 -13.08 18.72 -7.95
C VAL A 555 -13.91 17.46 -7.87
N ASP A 556 -14.50 17.20 -6.73
CA ASP A 556 -15.46 16.11 -6.55
C ASP A 556 -16.73 16.37 -7.37
N GLN A 557 -17.18 15.35 -8.12
CA GLN A 557 -18.38 15.39 -8.96
C GLN A 557 -18.37 16.53 -10.02
N PRO A 558 -17.38 16.55 -10.92
CA PRO A 558 -17.17 17.64 -11.88
C PRO A 558 -18.37 17.83 -12.83
N GLU A 559 -19.15 16.78 -13.07
CA GLU A 559 -20.34 16.84 -13.93
C GLU A 559 -21.41 17.82 -13.44
N GLY A 560 -21.50 18.06 -12.13
CA GLY A 560 -22.42 19.03 -11.53
C GLY A 560 -22.03 20.49 -11.83
N TYR A 561 -20.74 20.74 -12.04
CA TYR A 561 -20.20 22.10 -12.24
C TYR A 561 -20.15 22.53 -13.70
N VAL A 562 -20.23 21.62 -14.66
CA VAL A 562 -20.18 21.94 -16.10
C VAL A 562 -21.29 22.91 -16.50
N LYS A 563 -22.45 22.86 -15.88
CA LYS A 563 -23.53 23.83 -16.08
C LYS A 563 -23.22 25.22 -15.51
N ALA A 564 -22.41 25.32 -14.47
CA ALA A 564 -22.02 26.59 -13.85
C ALA A 564 -21.05 27.40 -14.73
N LEU A 565 -20.34 26.74 -15.63
CA LEU A 565 -19.44 27.36 -16.61
C LEU A 565 -20.16 27.77 -17.92
N ASN A 566 -21.45 27.46 -18.06
CA ASN A 566 -22.24 27.88 -19.20
C ASN A 566 -22.55 29.39 -19.12
N PRO A 567 -22.34 30.22 -20.19
CA PRO A 567 -22.52 31.67 -20.15
C PRO A 567 -23.91 32.17 -19.81
N GLN A 568 -24.89 31.28 -19.61
CA GLN A 568 -26.22 31.65 -19.12
C GLN A 568 -26.35 31.64 -17.59
N VAL A 569 -25.27 31.33 -16.83
CA VAL A 569 -25.29 31.28 -15.36
C VAL A 569 -24.90 32.65 -14.78
N PRO A 570 -25.58 33.15 -13.73
CA PRO A 570 -25.25 34.44 -13.12
C PRO A 570 -23.81 34.47 -12.57
N ALA A 571 -23.10 35.58 -12.81
CA ALA A 571 -21.70 35.76 -12.45
C ALA A 571 -21.37 35.46 -10.97
N THR A 572 -22.31 35.66 -10.06
CA THR A 572 -22.17 35.36 -8.62
C THR A 572 -22.00 33.87 -8.29
N GLN A 573 -22.52 32.96 -9.12
CA GLN A 573 -22.33 31.52 -8.93
C GLN A 573 -20.96 31.07 -9.44
N VAL A 574 -20.50 31.69 -10.52
CA VAL A 574 -19.16 31.42 -11.09
C VAL A 574 -18.07 31.92 -10.13
N GLU A 575 -18.27 33.08 -9.48
CA GLU A 575 -17.33 33.61 -8.48
C GLU A 575 -17.24 32.71 -7.23
N GLY A 576 -18.38 32.19 -6.75
CA GLY A 576 -18.41 31.23 -5.63
C GLY A 576 -17.64 29.95 -5.94
N PHE A 577 -17.78 29.44 -7.16
CA PHE A 577 -17.08 28.26 -7.62
C PHE A 577 -15.56 28.52 -7.76
N LEU A 578 -15.15 29.60 -8.40
CA LEU A 578 -13.75 29.96 -8.58
C LEU A 578 -13.01 30.15 -7.25
N ASN A 579 -13.70 30.72 -6.25
CA ASN A 579 -13.17 30.85 -4.90
C ASN A 579 -13.02 29.48 -4.20
N ALA A 580 -13.94 28.54 -4.41
CA ALA A 580 -13.87 27.19 -3.86
C ALA A 580 -12.71 26.37 -4.45
N VAL A 581 -12.38 26.60 -5.72
CA VAL A 581 -11.26 25.95 -6.43
C VAL A 581 -9.92 26.71 -6.24
N GLY A 582 -9.94 27.84 -5.52
CA GLY A 582 -8.73 28.65 -5.25
C GLY A 582 -8.22 29.46 -6.45
N ILE A 583 -9.06 29.69 -7.45
CA ILE A 583 -8.78 30.57 -8.60
C ILE A 583 -9.35 31.95 -8.30
N ALA A 584 -8.49 32.97 -8.26
CA ALA A 584 -8.95 34.32 -8.02
C ALA A 584 -9.87 34.79 -9.17
N PRO A 585 -11.13 35.22 -8.91
CA PRO A 585 -12.13 35.57 -9.94
C PRO A 585 -11.65 36.60 -10.96
N HIS A 586 -10.82 37.56 -10.52
CA HIS A 586 -10.25 38.60 -11.42
C HIS A 586 -9.29 38.04 -12.47
N ARG A 587 -8.57 36.95 -12.19
CA ARG A 587 -7.69 36.29 -13.18
C ARG A 587 -8.49 35.54 -14.24
N PHE A 588 -9.60 34.96 -13.83
CA PHE A 588 -10.50 34.27 -14.75
C PHE A 588 -11.25 35.29 -15.65
N ALA A 589 -11.65 36.44 -15.12
CA ALA A 589 -12.26 37.52 -15.87
C ALA A 589 -11.27 38.13 -16.89
N GLN A 590 -10.02 38.39 -16.51
CA GLN A 590 -8.98 38.84 -17.42
C GLN A 590 -8.73 37.84 -18.55
N TRP A 591 -8.70 36.57 -18.25
CA TRP A 591 -8.54 35.53 -19.25
C TRP A 591 -9.75 35.46 -20.23
N LEU A 592 -11.00 35.60 -19.73
CA LEU A 592 -12.20 35.68 -20.57
C LEU A 592 -12.18 36.89 -21.48
N ASP A 593 -11.77 38.07 -20.99
CA ASP A 593 -11.64 39.28 -21.76
C ASP A 593 -10.55 39.19 -22.87
N GLU A 594 -9.41 38.56 -22.54
CA GLU A 594 -8.35 38.29 -23.53
C GLU A 594 -8.82 37.32 -24.62
N GLN A 595 -9.63 36.33 -24.31
CA GLN A 595 -10.18 35.36 -25.27
C GLN A 595 -11.28 35.99 -26.14
N GLN A 596 -12.11 36.85 -25.57
CA GLN A 596 -13.12 37.61 -26.36
C GLN A 596 -12.48 38.61 -27.28
N ALA A 597 -11.36 39.25 -26.89
CA ALA A 597 -10.60 40.14 -27.72
C ALA A 597 -9.90 39.43 -28.91
N THR A 598 -9.50 38.14 -28.70
CA THR A 598 -8.88 37.32 -29.77
C THR A 598 -9.89 36.65 -30.69
N SER A 599 -11.14 36.48 -30.27
CA SER A 599 -12.23 35.85 -31.05
C SER A 599 -13.12 36.83 -31.80
N ALA A 600 -12.90 38.15 -31.70
CA ALA A 600 -13.63 39.13 -32.49
C ALA A 600 -13.27 38.96 -33.99
N PRO A 601 -14.27 38.80 -34.88
CA PRO A 601 -14.00 38.71 -36.30
C PRO A 601 -13.36 40.01 -36.77
N PRO A 602 -12.39 40.00 -37.71
CA PRO A 602 -11.78 41.19 -38.22
C PRO A 602 -12.86 42.11 -38.83
N ALA A 603 -12.84 43.38 -38.44
CA ALA A 603 -13.78 44.38 -38.91
C ALA A 603 -13.76 44.41 -40.44
N PRO A 604 -14.93 44.59 -41.12
CA PRO A 604 -15.00 44.62 -42.57
C PRO A 604 -14.19 45.81 -43.08
N LEU A 605 -13.27 45.54 -44.00
CA LEU A 605 -12.47 46.53 -44.70
C LEU A 605 -13.42 47.50 -45.43
N SER A 606 -13.44 48.79 -44.98
CA SER A 606 -14.12 49.87 -45.68
C SER A 606 -13.36 50.13 -46.98
N SER A 607 -14.08 50.06 -48.10
CA SER A 607 -13.65 50.45 -49.41
C SER A 607 -13.39 51.95 -49.42
N GLY A 608 -12.12 52.36 -49.36
CA GLY A 608 -11.66 53.70 -49.53
C GLY A 608 -10.56 53.76 -50.60
N GLY A 609 -10.73 54.59 -51.62
CA GLY A 609 -9.93 54.67 -52.81
C GLY A 609 -8.47 55.17 -52.61
N PRO A 610 -7.62 55.13 -53.65
CA PRO A 610 -6.19 55.29 -53.54
C PRO A 610 -5.74 56.70 -53.25
N PRO A 611 -4.73 56.97 -52.43
CA PRO A 611 -4.07 58.28 -52.30
C PRO A 611 -2.96 58.46 -53.32
N PRO A 612 -2.60 59.70 -53.61
CA PRO A 612 -1.67 60.04 -54.69
C PRO A 612 -0.20 59.84 -54.32
N VAL A 613 0.57 59.56 -55.37
CA VAL A 613 2.03 59.38 -55.37
C VAL A 613 2.74 60.69 -55.04
N ASN A 614 3.69 60.66 -54.10
CA ASN A 614 4.82 61.62 -54.10
C ASN A 614 6.10 60.85 -53.66
N GLY A 615 7.12 61.06 -54.56
CA GLY A 615 8.39 60.39 -54.52
C GLY A 615 9.40 60.95 -53.52
N ASN A 616 10.44 60.23 -53.37
CA ASN A 616 11.79 60.45 -52.83
C ASN A 616 12.10 59.66 -51.56
N GLY A 617 12.87 58.61 -51.76
CA GLY A 617 13.62 57.94 -50.73
C GLY A 617 14.81 57.15 -51.32
N PRO A 618 15.94 57.10 -50.66
CA PRO A 618 17.19 56.53 -51.17
C PRO A 618 17.22 54.96 -51.06
N PRO A 619 18.23 54.29 -51.65
CA PRO A 619 18.15 52.92 -52.12
C PRO A 619 18.41 51.86 -51.07
N ALA A 620 17.87 50.66 -51.33
CA ALA A 620 17.96 49.48 -50.56
C ALA A 620 19.38 48.86 -50.52
N GLU A 621 19.84 48.49 -49.38
CA GLU A 621 20.99 47.58 -49.15
C GLU A 621 20.63 46.11 -49.40
N GLN A 622 21.54 45.43 -50.11
CA GLN A 622 21.46 44.02 -50.44
C GLN A 622 21.94 43.18 -49.27
N PRO A 623 21.42 41.96 -49.07
CA PRO A 623 21.89 41.01 -48.04
C PRO A 623 23.20 40.32 -48.48
N PRO A 624 24.08 39.91 -47.52
CA PRO A 624 25.35 39.28 -47.81
C PRO A 624 25.18 37.79 -48.19
N PRO A 625 26.17 37.20 -48.92
CA PRO A 625 26.11 35.84 -49.43
C PRO A 625 26.43 34.77 -48.37
N PRO A 626 26.03 33.51 -48.59
CA PRO A 626 26.27 32.41 -47.64
C PRO A 626 27.72 31.90 -47.65
N ALA A 627 28.19 31.46 -46.45
CA ALA A 627 29.53 30.92 -46.23
C ALA A 627 29.69 29.49 -46.77
N PRO A 628 30.92 29.04 -47.14
CA PRO A 628 31.16 27.76 -47.78
C PRO A 628 31.24 26.58 -46.81
N GLN A 629 30.73 25.45 -47.27
CA GLN A 629 30.82 24.14 -46.62
C GLN A 629 32.25 23.59 -46.67
N GLY A 630 32.79 23.18 -45.52
CA GLY A 630 34.04 22.44 -45.40
C GLY A 630 33.77 20.94 -45.39
N VAL A 631 34.56 20.24 -46.20
CA VAL A 631 34.61 18.78 -46.39
C VAL A 631 35.52 18.12 -45.33
N PRO A 632 35.37 16.81 -45.01
CA PRO A 632 35.87 16.18 -43.79
C PRO A 632 37.30 15.65 -43.88
N MET A 633 37.93 15.55 -42.73
CA MET A 633 38.91 14.48 -42.42
C MET A 633 38.61 13.89 -41.03
#